data_4af24bcf2e3aea02209e0de17b191d36
#
_entry.id   4af24bcf2e3aea02209e0de17b191d36
#
_cell.length_a   1.000
_cell.length_b   1.000
_cell.length_c   1.000
_cell.angle_alpha   90.00
_cell.angle_beta   90.00
_cell.angle_gamma   90.00
#
_symmetry.space_group_name_H-M   'P 1'
#
loop_
_entity.id
_entity.type
_entity.pdbx_description
1 polymer ?
#
loop_
_entity_poly.entity_id
_entity_poly.type
_entity_poly.pdbx_seq_one_letter_code
_entity_poly.pdbx_strand_id
1 'polypeptide(L)'
;MKYHNKLSFSFTILLLNSFFLTTLAQIKPTNAKERLSSLQKRKSEAKNSLLKNIAFRNIGPTQMNGRVVDIEVNPYDPTEFYAAYASGGLWHTTNNGLSFDPIFEQEDAFTIGDIAVNWKPNSTNQSRIIWVGTGEVNSSRSSYSGTGVFKSVDNGKNWEYLGLPESHHIGEIILHPTNENIAWVAVLGHLYSPNKERGVYKTINGGKSWTQTLAIDQNTGAVEMDINLQNPDELYACTWYRTRSAWDFTPTGKTSGIYKSADGGNHWQLITEKGSGFPTGDSVGRIGIAVFQKNPQILYAVVDNNSSLRDTSTKKIDTTKYTTADFKNISKEELLTLNNAKLDSFLTDNDFPNKYNSKKIKASIESNELKPSSIYDWLVAEDGFQNNGIKGCEIYRSDDAGKSWKKVNTKPIRVFSSYGYYFGKIYVSPTDENKVISFGTSIIVSKDGGKTFTAVDKDNTHGDWHSCWINPNKDSHWIAGNDGGCNITYDNGKKWFKVTSVPAGQFYGITTDNAKPYNVYGGLQDNGTWVGSSQTASENMGFSFAKKNKETEPEEFEWKSIGGGDGMQVQVDTRDNKTIYSGSQFGFYSRKNLDNDKYLSIHPMHDLGETKLRYNWQTPILLSRHNQDVFYYGSNKIHRSLNKAENLQTLSDDLTKGKKTGTVPYGTITSICESPLKFGLLYIGTDDGNIQVSKDGGYNWTLVNKGLPENLWVSKVAASSHKEGRVLVTLNGYRYDNFSAWIYMSEDYGTTWKQIGTDLPLEPLNVVKEDPLIENILYVGSDNGLYTSFDLGKSFMNMDNHLPRVPIHDLVIQQRENELVVGTHGRSIFITKLDAVHKIYNSVANKEKTNLSK
;
A
#
# COMPACT_ATOMS: atom_id res chain seq x y z
N MET A 1 -58.75 -66.46 39.12
CA MET A 1 -57.35 -66.18 39.27
C MET A 1 -56.77 -65.99 37.88
N LYS A 2 -56.60 -64.78 37.42
CA LYS A 2 -55.81 -64.40 36.26
C LYS A 2 -55.34 -62.90 36.40
N TYR A 3 -54.07 -62.67 36.60
CA TYR A 3 -53.47 -61.35 36.66
C TYR A 3 -53.28 -60.83 35.23
N HIS A 4 -53.77 -59.64 34.97
CA HIS A 4 -53.47 -58.91 33.79
C HIS A 4 -52.43 -57.82 34.10
N ASN A 5 -51.21 -57.97 33.58
CA ASN A 5 -50.21 -56.93 33.55
C ASN A 5 -50.49 -55.91 32.39
N LYS A 6 -50.70 -54.66 32.76
CA LYS A 6 -50.68 -53.52 31.77
C LYS A 6 -49.28 -53.01 31.65
N LEU A 7 -48.67 -53.18 30.47
CA LEU A 7 -47.49 -52.44 30.10
C LEU A 7 -47.86 -51.00 29.65
N SER A 8 -47.37 -50.04 30.33
CA SER A 8 -47.44 -48.61 29.92
C SER A 8 -46.22 -48.27 29.06
N PHE A 9 -46.48 -47.94 27.82
CA PHE A 9 -45.45 -47.41 26.92
C PHE A 9 -45.35 -45.89 27.11
N SER A 10 -44.26 -45.42 27.73
CA SER A 10 -43.87 -44.00 27.74
C SER A 10 -43.11 -43.66 26.48
N PHE A 11 -43.71 -42.86 25.61
CA PHE A 11 -43.05 -42.28 24.47
C PHE A 11 -42.26 -41.04 24.94
N THR A 12 -40.95 -41.16 25.04
CA THR A 12 -40.05 -40.02 25.25
C THR A 12 -39.73 -39.41 23.88
N ILE A 13 -40.31 -38.25 23.58
CA ILE A 13 -39.97 -37.44 22.40
C ILE A 13 -38.64 -36.74 22.69
N LEU A 14 -37.54 -37.22 22.09
CA LEU A 14 -36.30 -36.52 22.04
C LEU A 14 -36.41 -35.38 21.01
N LEU A 15 -36.57 -34.15 21.48
CA LEU A 15 -36.40 -32.94 20.68
C LEU A 15 -34.89 -32.78 20.38
N LEU A 16 -34.45 -33.20 19.19
CA LEU A 16 -33.19 -32.82 18.65
C LEU A 16 -33.27 -31.34 18.26
N ASN A 17 -32.81 -30.46 19.13
CA ASN A 17 -32.45 -29.12 18.77
C ASN A 17 -31.19 -29.19 17.88
N SER A 18 -31.38 -29.25 16.56
CA SER A 18 -30.31 -28.98 15.60
C SER A 18 -29.96 -27.51 15.69
N PHE A 19 -28.95 -27.19 16.50
CA PHE A 19 -28.21 -25.97 16.37
C PHE A 19 -27.57 -25.97 14.98
N PHE A 20 -28.18 -25.32 14.01
CA PHE A 20 -27.49 -24.84 12.83
C PHE A 20 -26.50 -23.78 13.32
N LEU A 21 -25.29 -24.21 13.69
CA LEU A 21 -24.12 -23.36 13.63
C LEU A 21 -23.97 -22.96 12.16
N THR A 22 -24.51 -21.81 11.80
CA THR A 22 -24.11 -21.13 10.61
C THR A 22 -22.62 -20.83 10.81
N THR A 23 -21.77 -21.74 10.36
CA THR A 23 -20.36 -21.42 10.15
C THR A 23 -20.37 -20.27 9.17
N LEU A 24 -20.12 -19.05 9.67
CA LEU A 24 -19.85 -17.90 8.85
C LEU A 24 -18.82 -18.33 7.82
N ALA A 25 -19.18 -18.34 6.56
CA ALA A 25 -18.30 -18.81 5.50
C ALA A 25 -17.07 -17.89 5.49
N GLN A 26 -15.95 -18.43 5.95
CA GLN A 26 -14.69 -17.70 5.93
C GLN A 26 -14.37 -17.35 4.47
N ILE A 27 -14.05 -16.08 4.20
CA ILE A 27 -13.63 -15.62 2.88
C ILE A 27 -12.36 -16.40 2.52
N LYS A 28 -12.42 -17.15 1.41
CA LYS A 28 -11.30 -17.99 0.96
C LYS A 28 -10.44 -17.25 -0.05
N PRO A 29 -9.14 -17.48 -0.06
CA PRO A 29 -8.26 -17.02 -1.12
C PRO A 29 -8.76 -17.51 -2.49
N THR A 30 -8.61 -16.69 -3.52
CA THR A 30 -8.93 -17.07 -4.89
C THR A 30 -7.87 -18.02 -5.43
N ASN A 31 -8.30 -19.13 -6.02
CA ASN A 31 -7.39 -20.09 -6.62
C ASN A 31 -6.67 -19.48 -7.84
N ALA A 32 -5.37 -19.71 -7.95
CA ALA A 32 -4.56 -19.15 -9.04
C ALA A 32 -5.04 -19.55 -10.44
N LYS A 33 -5.54 -20.77 -10.63
CA LYS A 33 -6.08 -21.22 -11.93
C LYS A 33 -7.30 -20.41 -12.33
N GLU A 34 -8.19 -20.13 -11.39
CA GLU A 34 -9.38 -19.30 -11.63
C GLU A 34 -8.97 -17.85 -11.92
N ARG A 35 -8.00 -17.31 -11.15
CA ARG A 35 -7.45 -15.98 -11.38
C ARG A 35 -6.84 -15.84 -12.76
N LEU A 36 -5.94 -16.75 -13.18
CA LEU A 36 -5.33 -16.75 -14.50
C LEU A 36 -6.35 -16.90 -15.63
N SER A 37 -7.35 -17.79 -15.48
CA SER A 37 -8.43 -17.93 -16.46
C SER A 37 -9.24 -16.64 -16.64
N SER A 38 -9.52 -15.95 -15.53
CA SER A 38 -10.20 -14.66 -15.54
C SER A 38 -9.39 -13.56 -16.24
N LEU A 39 -8.08 -13.49 -15.99
CA LEU A 39 -7.18 -12.54 -16.66
C LEU A 39 -7.09 -12.80 -18.17
N GLN A 40 -7.05 -14.06 -18.61
CA GLN A 40 -7.09 -14.42 -20.02
C GLN A 40 -8.41 -14.02 -20.69
N LYS A 41 -9.55 -14.27 -20.02
CA LYS A 41 -10.86 -13.81 -20.47
C LYS A 41 -10.86 -12.30 -20.68
N ARG A 42 -10.37 -11.53 -19.69
CA ARG A 42 -10.25 -10.09 -19.78
C ARG A 42 -9.45 -9.63 -21.00
N LYS A 43 -8.28 -10.24 -21.28
CA LYS A 43 -7.46 -9.91 -22.47
C LYS A 43 -8.24 -10.08 -23.77
N SER A 44 -9.09 -11.12 -23.86
CA SER A 44 -9.91 -11.37 -25.05
C SER A 44 -11.07 -10.37 -25.18
N GLU A 45 -11.69 -9.99 -24.07
CA GLU A 45 -12.81 -9.06 -24.03
C GLU A 45 -12.38 -7.62 -24.31
N ALA A 46 -11.21 -7.20 -23.82
CA ALA A 46 -10.66 -5.87 -24.07
C ALA A 46 -10.51 -5.57 -25.57
N LYS A 47 -10.08 -6.56 -26.38
CA LYS A 47 -9.94 -6.43 -27.84
C LYS A 47 -11.27 -6.13 -28.53
N ASN A 48 -12.38 -6.59 -27.97
CA ASN A 48 -13.73 -6.48 -28.51
C ASN A 48 -14.55 -5.35 -27.88
N SER A 49 -14.00 -4.64 -26.90
CA SER A 49 -14.70 -3.54 -26.22
C SER A 49 -15.10 -2.43 -27.21
N LEU A 50 -16.31 -1.93 -27.05
CA LEU A 50 -16.79 -0.75 -27.80
C LEU A 50 -15.99 0.52 -27.42
N LEU A 51 -15.38 0.51 -26.25
CA LEU A 51 -14.63 1.62 -25.66
C LEU A 51 -13.12 1.53 -25.88
N LYS A 52 -12.65 0.54 -26.66
CA LYS A 52 -11.22 0.27 -26.90
C LYS A 52 -10.42 1.43 -27.50
N ASN A 53 -11.11 2.39 -28.13
CA ASN A 53 -10.47 3.55 -28.78
C ASN A 53 -10.62 4.84 -27.96
N ILE A 54 -11.09 4.76 -26.71
CA ILE A 54 -11.13 5.92 -25.83
C ILE A 54 -9.70 6.30 -25.44
N ALA A 55 -9.31 7.53 -25.80
CA ALA A 55 -7.97 8.04 -25.50
C ALA A 55 -7.90 8.63 -24.11
N PHE A 56 -6.80 8.38 -23.41
CA PHE A 56 -6.46 8.96 -22.13
C PHE A 56 -5.20 9.79 -22.25
N ARG A 57 -5.14 10.90 -21.52
CA ARG A 57 -3.98 11.77 -21.42
C ARG A 57 -3.42 11.70 -19.98
N ASN A 58 -2.17 11.31 -19.83
CA ASN A 58 -1.47 11.38 -18.55
C ASN A 58 -1.10 12.84 -18.25
N ILE A 59 -1.35 13.30 -17.02
CA ILE A 59 -1.04 14.67 -16.60
C ILE A 59 0.04 14.72 -15.51
N GLY A 60 0.68 13.61 -15.20
CA GLY A 60 1.68 13.52 -14.12
C GLY A 60 1.04 13.36 -12.73
N PRO A 61 1.76 13.75 -11.66
CA PRO A 61 3.12 14.30 -11.63
C PRO A 61 4.21 13.30 -12.05
N THR A 62 5.38 13.85 -12.41
CA THR A 62 6.60 13.08 -12.66
C THR A 62 7.72 13.40 -11.67
N GLN A 63 7.54 14.41 -10.81
CA GLN A 63 8.54 14.86 -9.83
C GLN A 63 8.63 13.92 -8.61
N MET A 64 7.50 13.29 -8.27
CA MET A 64 7.39 12.30 -7.21
C MET A 64 6.87 11.00 -7.81
N ASN A 65 7.79 10.08 -8.00
CA ASN A 65 7.51 8.76 -8.52
C ASN A 65 7.17 7.81 -7.37
N GLY A 66 6.72 6.59 -7.70
CA GLY A 66 6.49 5.58 -6.71
C GLY A 66 7.77 4.82 -6.36
N ARG A 67 7.62 3.83 -5.50
CA ARG A 67 8.69 2.98 -4.99
C ARG A 67 9.39 2.19 -6.09
N VAL A 68 10.71 2.36 -6.19
CA VAL A 68 11.60 1.56 -7.04
C VAL A 68 12.18 0.42 -6.19
N VAL A 69 11.79 -0.81 -6.53
CA VAL A 69 12.16 -2.01 -5.75
C VAL A 69 13.41 -2.68 -6.26
N ASP A 70 13.70 -2.54 -7.57
CA ASP A 70 14.91 -3.10 -8.15
C ASP A 70 15.39 -2.29 -9.37
N ILE A 71 16.70 -2.39 -9.67
CA ILE A 71 17.37 -1.68 -10.75
C ILE A 71 18.43 -2.60 -11.37
N GLU A 72 18.27 -2.88 -12.66
CA GLU A 72 19.24 -3.64 -13.45
C GLU A 72 19.97 -2.74 -14.45
N VAL A 73 21.27 -2.62 -14.32
CA VAL A 73 22.11 -1.69 -15.09
C VAL A 73 23.06 -2.44 -16.01
N ASN A 74 23.19 -1.98 -17.25
CA ASN A 74 24.15 -2.51 -18.20
C ASN A 74 25.60 -2.19 -17.72
N PRO A 75 26.38 -3.19 -17.29
CA PRO A 75 27.72 -2.94 -16.76
C PRO A 75 28.73 -2.48 -17.83
N TYR A 76 28.38 -2.64 -19.12
CA TYR A 76 29.20 -2.21 -20.26
C TYR A 76 28.85 -0.80 -20.74
N ASP A 77 27.60 -0.36 -20.50
CA ASP A 77 27.11 0.99 -20.77
C ASP A 77 26.11 1.42 -19.68
N PRO A 78 26.54 2.00 -18.57
CA PRO A 78 25.67 2.37 -17.45
C PRO A 78 24.65 3.47 -17.74
N THR A 79 24.60 3.99 -18.98
CA THR A 79 23.52 4.88 -19.42
C THR A 79 22.24 4.10 -19.77
N GLU A 80 22.37 2.78 -19.99
CA GLU A 80 21.25 1.85 -20.19
C GLU A 80 20.92 1.11 -18.89
N PHE A 81 19.68 1.22 -18.43
CA PHE A 81 19.21 0.46 -17.29
C PHE A 81 17.68 0.27 -17.27
N TYR A 82 17.23 -0.67 -16.45
CA TYR A 82 15.83 -0.94 -16.16
C TYR A 82 15.53 -0.53 -14.73
N ALA A 83 14.36 0.06 -14.50
CA ALA A 83 13.84 0.40 -13.19
C ALA A 83 12.50 -0.28 -12.95
N ALA A 84 12.44 -1.11 -11.92
CA ALA A 84 11.24 -1.84 -11.51
C ALA A 84 10.51 -1.09 -10.40
N TYR A 85 9.27 -0.70 -10.67
CA TYR A 85 8.42 -0.03 -9.69
C TYR A 85 7.46 -1.02 -9.04
N ALA A 86 7.31 -0.93 -7.73
CA ALA A 86 6.45 -1.81 -6.92
C ALA A 86 5.02 -1.91 -7.45
N SER A 87 4.46 -0.81 -7.95
CA SER A 87 3.12 -0.76 -8.52
C SER A 87 3.04 0.11 -9.79
N GLY A 88 4.19 0.40 -10.41
CA GLY A 88 4.30 1.28 -11.58
C GLY A 88 4.82 0.59 -12.85
N GLY A 89 5.01 -0.73 -12.82
CA GLY A 89 5.52 -1.52 -13.95
C GLY A 89 7.04 -1.42 -14.15
N LEU A 90 7.51 -1.84 -15.32
CA LEU A 90 8.92 -1.89 -15.68
C LEU A 90 9.25 -0.83 -16.73
N TRP A 91 10.32 -0.08 -16.46
CA TRP A 91 10.75 1.04 -17.28
C TRP A 91 12.19 0.85 -17.76
N HIS A 92 12.45 1.19 -19.02
CA HIS A 92 13.74 1.08 -19.67
C HIS A 92 14.25 2.44 -20.12
N THR A 93 15.51 2.74 -19.85
CA THR A 93 16.22 3.92 -20.36
C THR A 93 17.52 3.53 -21.05
N THR A 94 17.89 4.29 -22.07
CA THR A 94 19.18 4.17 -22.80
C THR A 94 19.99 5.48 -22.75
N ASN A 95 19.54 6.45 -21.94
CA ASN A 95 20.10 7.79 -21.89
C ASN A 95 20.26 8.31 -20.46
N ASN A 96 20.63 7.43 -19.54
CA ASN A 96 20.92 7.77 -18.14
C ASN A 96 19.72 8.38 -17.39
N GLY A 97 18.50 7.92 -17.70
CA GLY A 97 17.28 8.35 -17.03
C GLY A 97 16.69 9.68 -17.50
N LEU A 98 17.18 10.26 -18.59
CA LEU A 98 16.58 11.46 -19.18
C LEU A 98 15.19 11.17 -19.74
N SER A 99 14.99 9.98 -20.31
CA SER A 99 13.69 9.46 -20.70
C SER A 99 13.59 7.97 -20.45
N PHE A 100 12.34 7.46 -20.35
CA PHE A 100 12.05 6.04 -20.15
C PHE A 100 10.93 5.60 -21.04
N ASP A 101 11.03 4.36 -21.50
CA ASP A 101 9.98 3.64 -22.17
C ASP A 101 9.38 2.58 -21.23
N PRO A 102 8.05 2.52 -21.04
CA PRO A 102 7.42 1.44 -20.28
C PRO A 102 7.39 0.18 -21.15
N ILE A 103 7.79 -0.96 -20.60
CA ILE A 103 7.95 -2.20 -21.37
C ILE A 103 7.18 -3.40 -20.81
N PHE A 104 6.29 -3.20 -19.81
CA PHE A 104 5.50 -4.29 -19.18
C PHE A 104 4.01 -3.93 -19.02
N GLU A 105 3.47 -3.06 -19.90
CA GLU A 105 2.16 -2.40 -19.78
C GLU A 105 0.96 -3.34 -19.93
N GLN A 106 1.09 -4.42 -20.70
CA GLN A 106 -0.03 -5.27 -21.14
C GLN A 106 -0.05 -6.64 -20.46
N GLU A 107 0.83 -6.84 -19.48
CA GLU A 107 0.92 -8.12 -18.80
C GLU A 107 -0.09 -8.28 -17.66
N ASP A 108 -0.23 -9.49 -17.12
CA ASP A 108 -1.29 -9.81 -16.16
C ASP A 108 -1.02 -9.33 -14.74
N ALA A 109 0.12 -8.70 -14.51
CA ALA A 109 0.49 -8.05 -13.27
C ALA A 109 1.29 -6.77 -13.55
N PHE A 110 0.97 -5.69 -12.88
CA PHE A 110 1.69 -4.42 -12.96
C PHE A 110 2.72 -4.25 -11.82
N THR A 111 2.62 -5.10 -10.79
CA THR A 111 3.46 -5.06 -9.59
C THR A 111 4.69 -5.90 -9.82
N ILE A 112 5.87 -5.33 -9.56
CA ILE A 112 7.15 -6.01 -9.75
C ILE A 112 7.82 -6.20 -8.39
N GLY A 113 8.38 -7.40 -8.18
CA GLY A 113 9.16 -7.73 -7.00
C GLY A 113 10.65 -7.68 -7.29
N ASP A 114 11.06 -8.22 -8.45
CA ASP A 114 12.45 -8.30 -8.85
C ASP A 114 12.60 -8.46 -10.35
N ILE A 115 13.75 -8.06 -10.91
CA ILE A 115 14.10 -8.25 -12.31
C ILE A 115 15.52 -8.80 -12.43
N ALA A 116 15.76 -9.60 -13.44
CA ALA A 116 17.10 -10.09 -13.76
C ALA A 116 17.37 -9.99 -15.26
N VAL A 117 18.49 -9.42 -15.64
CA VAL A 117 18.84 -9.17 -17.04
C VAL A 117 20.12 -9.91 -17.41
N ASN A 118 20.08 -10.67 -18.52
CA ASN A 118 21.29 -11.31 -19.04
C ASN A 118 22.10 -10.30 -19.84
N TRP A 119 23.04 -9.63 -19.18
CA TRP A 119 23.94 -8.67 -19.76
C TRP A 119 25.10 -9.38 -20.47
N LYS A 120 25.21 -9.21 -21.79
CA LYS A 120 26.33 -9.75 -22.59
C LYS A 120 27.06 -8.59 -23.28
N PRO A 121 28.41 -8.67 -23.38
CA PRO A 121 29.17 -7.75 -24.22
C PRO A 121 28.60 -7.78 -25.66
N ASN A 122 28.41 -6.60 -26.23
CA ASN A 122 27.90 -6.44 -27.60
C ASN A 122 26.51 -7.01 -27.89
N SER A 123 25.71 -7.36 -26.87
CA SER A 123 24.30 -7.70 -27.10
C SER A 123 23.55 -6.43 -27.55
N THR A 124 22.87 -6.53 -28.67
CA THR A 124 22.00 -5.44 -29.15
C THR A 124 20.74 -5.36 -28.30
N ASN A 125 20.12 -4.18 -28.19
CA ASN A 125 18.83 -3.98 -27.52
C ASN A 125 17.70 -4.88 -28.08
N GLN A 126 17.91 -5.51 -29.26
CA GLN A 126 16.88 -6.35 -29.91
C GLN A 126 16.82 -7.80 -29.41
N SER A 127 17.85 -8.27 -28.68
CA SER A 127 17.97 -9.66 -28.22
C SER A 127 18.23 -9.78 -26.71
N ARG A 128 17.90 -8.74 -25.95
CA ARG A 128 18.08 -8.75 -24.49
C ARG A 128 17.12 -9.72 -23.82
N ILE A 129 17.65 -10.60 -22.97
CA ILE A 129 16.85 -11.49 -22.16
C ILE A 129 16.60 -10.82 -20.82
N ILE A 130 15.32 -10.67 -20.49
CA ILE A 130 14.86 -10.05 -19.24
C ILE A 130 13.93 -11.05 -18.55
N TRP A 131 14.10 -11.25 -17.25
CA TRP A 131 13.18 -11.97 -16.39
C TRP A 131 12.52 -10.99 -15.43
N VAL A 132 11.23 -11.19 -15.17
CA VAL A 132 10.44 -10.38 -14.24
C VAL A 132 9.74 -11.28 -13.25
N GLY A 133 10.02 -11.11 -11.98
CA GLY A 133 9.27 -11.65 -10.87
C GLY A 133 8.21 -10.66 -10.42
N THR A 134 6.94 -11.06 -10.42
CA THR A 134 5.84 -10.16 -10.07
C THR A 134 5.48 -10.21 -8.59
N GLY A 135 4.95 -9.09 -8.05
CA GLY A 135 4.56 -8.93 -6.66
C GLY A 135 5.72 -8.53 -5.74
N GLU A 136 5.72 -7.28 -5.28
CA GLU A 136 6.78 -6.75 -4.41
C GLU A 136 6.74 -7.32 -2.99
N VAL A 137 7.91 -7.50 -2.36
CA VAL A 137 8.07 -8.23 -1.09
C VAL A 137 8.04 -7.36 0.17
N ASN A 138 7.92 -6.05 0.04
CA ASN A 138 8.03 -5.13 1.19
C ASN A 138 6.88 -5.26 2.20
N SER A 139 5.83 -6.01 1.86
CA SER A 139 4.72 -6.33 2.77
C SER A 139 4.02 -5.10 3.35
N SER A 140 3.96 -4.01 2.57
CA SER A 140 3.22 -2.81 2.93
C SER A 140 1.69 -3.02 2.81
N ARG A 141 0.91 -1.99 3.13
CA ARG A 141 -0.56 -2.04 2.93
C ARG A 141 -0.97 -2.04 1.47
N SER A 142 -0.06 -1.62 0.59
CA SER A 142 -0.23 -1.53 -0.87
C SER A 142 0.70 -2.50 -1.62
N SER A 143 1.13 -3.59 -0.99
CA SER A 143 1.87 -4.67 -1.66
C SER A 143 0.89 -5.57 -2.40
N TYR A 144 0.70 -5.30 -3.68
CA TYR A 144 -0.19 -6.08 -4.54
C TYR A 144 0.44 -7.40 -4.93
N SER A 145 -0.37 -8.44 -5.02
CA SER A 145 0.07 -9.76 -5.41
C SER A 145 0.32 -9.88 -6.90
N GLY A 146 1.46 -10.41 -7.27
CA GLY A 146 1.80 -10.81 -8.63
C GLY A 146 1.10 -12.09 -9.07
N THR A 147 1.50 -12.58 -10.25
CA THR A 147 0.96 -13.78 -10.90
C THR A 147 2.04 -14.79 -11.28
N GLY A 148 3.29 -14.54 -10.88
CA GLY A 148 4.41 -15.43 -11.18
C GLY A 148 5.54 -14.77 -11.94
N VAL A 149 6.22 -15.54 -12.78
CA VAL A 149 7.43 -15.15 -13.52
C VAL A 149 7.12 -14.95 -15.00
N PHE A 150 7.72 -13.91 -15.59
CA PHE A 150 7.68 -13.61 -17.01
C PHE A 150 9.10 -13.51 -17.57
N LYS A 151 9.23 -13.80 -18.87
CA LYS A 151 10.51 -13.71 -19.60
C LYS A 151 10.29 -13.03 -20.95
N SER A 152 11.17 -12.12 -21.28
CA SER A 152 11.33 -11.58 -22.63
C SER A 152 12.68 -12.00 -23.21
N VAL A 153 12.73 -12.23 -24.53
CA VAL A 153 13.96 -12.49 -25.27
C VAL A 153 14.25 -11.43 -26.33
N ASP A 154 13.45 -10.39 -26.36
CA ASP A 154 13.46 -9.31 -27.36
C ASP A 154 13.38 -7.91 -26.74
N ASN A 155 13.99 -7.74 -25.56
CA ASN A 155 14.06 -6.47 -24.85
C ASN A 155 12.69 -5.93 -24.41
N GLY A 156 11.81 -6.80 -23.91
CA GLY A 156 10.52 -6.41 -23.36
C GLY A 156 9.43 -6.13 -24.40
N LYS A 157 9.66 -6.42 -25.69
CA LYS A 157 8.64 -6.25 -26.74
C LYS A 157 7.54 -7.30 -26.63
N ASN A 158 7.94 -8.54 -26.31
CA ASN A 158 7.03 -9.64 -26.06
C ASN A 158 7.43 -10.37 -24.78
N TRP A 159 6.43 -10.88 -24.05
CA TRP A 159 6.63 -11.56 -22.78
C TRP A 159 6.02 -12.95 -22.81
N GLU A 160 6.76 -13.94 -22.32
CA GLU A 160 6.31 -15.30 -22.08
C GLU A 160 6.04 -15.49 -20.59
N TYR A 161 4.86 -16.00 -20.26
CA TYR A 161 4.52 -16.37 -18.88
C TYR A 161 5.14 -17.72 -18.53
N LEU A 162 5.95 -17.78 -17.46
CA LEU A 162 6.72 -18.96 -17.07
C LEU A 162 6.15 -19.71 -15.85
N GLY A 163 4.97 -19.35 -15.37
CA GLY A 163 4.32 -20.05 -14.25
C GLY A 163 4.60 -19.43 -12.86
N LEU A 164 4.49 -20.24 -11.82
CA LEU A 164 4.52 -19.89 -10.40
C LEU A 164 3.36 -18.94 -9.98
N PRO A 165 2.12 -19.22 -10.36
CA PRO A 165 1.00 -18.29 -10.12
C PRO A 165 0.66 -18.07 -8.65
N GLU A 166 0.99 -19.02 -7.77
CA GLU A 166 0.77 -18.90 -6.32
C GLU A 166 1.98 -18.28 -5.59
N SER A 167 2.98 -17.78 -6.33
CA SER A 167 4.12 -17.09 -5.71
C SER A 167 3.70 -15.79 -5.03
N HIS A 168 2.71 -15.09 -5.54
CA HIS A 168 2.18 -13.78 -5.17
C HIS A 168 3.26 -12.69 -5.00
N HIS A 169 4.40 -13.00 -4.35
CA HIS A 169 5.48 -12.06 -4.09
C HIS A 169 6.83 -12.73 -4.35
N ILE A 170 7.57 -12.20 -5.34
CA ILE A 170 8.89 -12.69 -5.72
C ILE A 170 9.92 -11.66 -5.27
N GLY A 171 10.93 -12.11 -4.50
CA GLY A 171 11.90 -11.22 -3.88
C GLY A 171 13.23 -11.14 -4.59
N GLU A 172 13.63 -12.22 -5.30
CA GLU A 172 14.90 -12.26 -6.03
C GLU A 172 14.83 -13.27 -7.16
N ILE A 173 15.42 -12.95 -8.31
CA ILE A 173 15.68 -13.85 -9.43
C ILE A 173 17.17 -13.87 -9.70
N ILE A 174 17.80 -15.02 -9.61
CA ILE A 174 19.20 -15.20 -9.98
C ILE A 174 19.29 -15.99 -11.28
N LEU A 175 19.96 -15.43 -12.28
CA LEU A 175 20.30 -16.13 -13.52
C LEU A 175 21.69 -16.79 -13.36
N HIS A 176 21.81 -18.03 -13.84
CA HIS A 176 23.11 -18.68 -13.87
C HIS A 176 24.06 -17.92 -14.82
N PRO A 177 25.29 -17.57 -14.40
CA PRO A 177 26.17 -16.66 -15.13
C PRO A 177 26.58 -17.15 -16.53
N THR A 178 26.52 -18.46 -16.78
CA THR A 178 26.99 -19.07 -18.05
C THR A 178 25.95 -19.97 -18.73
N ASN A 179 24.85 -20.35 -18.07
CA ASN A 179 23.82 -21.24 -18.60
C ASN A 179 22.41 -20.57 -18.54
N GLU A 180 21.94 -20.07 -19.65
CA GLU A 180 20.63 -19.38 -19.77
C GLU A 180 19.41 -20.26 -19.45
N ASN A 181 19.59 -21.57 -19.32
CA ASN A 181 18.52 -22.50 -18.96
C ASN A 181 18.34 -22.65 -17.45
N ILE A 182 19.30 -22.19 -16.66
CA ILE A 182 19.28 -22.30 -15.19
C ILE A 182 18.97 -20.93 -14.56
N ALA A 183 17.97 -20.94 -13.69
CA ALA A 183 17.64 -19.77 -12.86
C ALA A 183 17.04 -20.22 -11.52
N TRP A 184 17.14 -19.36 -10.52
CA TRP A 184 16.54 -19.54 -9.20
C TRP A 184 15.63 -18.36 -8.89
N VAL A 185 14.54 -18.63 -8.17
CA VAL A 185 13.54 -17.62 -7.78
C VAL A 185 13.23 -17.74 -6.30
N ALA A 186 13.41 -16.67 -5.56
CA ALA A 186 12.98 -16.53 -4.16
C ALA A 186 11.49 -16.17 -4.11
N VAL A 187 10.68 -17.06 -3.57
CA VAL A 187 9.23 -16.90 -3.47
C VAL A 187 8.83 -16.68 -2.01
N LEU A 188 8.29 -15.48 -1.72
CA LEU A 188 7.82 -15.16 -0.38
C LEU A 188 6.38 -15.66 -0.14
N GLY A 189 5.60 -15.90 -1.20
CA GLY A 189 4.24 -16.44 -1.12
C GLY A 189 3.19 -15.40 -0.78
N HIS A 190 2.00 -15.86 -0.43
CA HIS A 190 0.84 -15.02 -0.12
C HIS A 190 1.10 -14.06 1.05
N LEU A 191 0.51 -12.86 1.00
CA LEU A 191 0.66 -11.90 2.10
C LEU A 191 -0.38 -12.14 3.20
N TYR A 192 -1.63 -12.45 2.82
CA TYR A 192 -2.78 -12.48 3.73
C TYR A 192 -3.30 -13.88 4.04
N SER A 193 -2.66 -14.91 3.49
CA SER A 193 -3.01 -16.31 3.75
C SER A 193 -1.77 -17.20 3.75
N PRO A 194 -1.78 -18.32 4.48
CA PRO A 194 -0.71 -19.32 4.36
C PRO A 194 -0.80 -20.03 3.00
N ASN A 195 0.35 -20.38 2.41
CA ASN A 195 0.41 -21.21 1.22
C ASN A 195 1.69 -22.06 1.18
N LYS A 196 1.68 -23.14 0.38
CA LYS A 196 2.79 -24.10 0.30
C LYS A 196 3.87 -23.67 -0.69
N GLU A 197 3.53 -22.79 -1.61
CA GLU A 197 4.39 -22.36 -2.71
C GLU A 197 5.32 -21.21 -2.26
N ARG A 198 5.99 -21.42 -1.10
CA ARG A 198 6.97 -20.50 -0.51
C ARG A 198 8.35 -21.14 -0.51
N GLY A 199 9.42 -20.35 -0.68
CA GLY A 199 10.79 -20.84 -0.63
C GLY A 199 11.56 -20.58 -1.91
N VAL A 200 12.49 -21.45 -2.29
CA VAL A 200 13.30 -21.29 -3.50
C VAL A 200 12.84 -22.26 -4.57
N TYR A 201 12.67 -21.75 -5.78
CA TYR A 201 12.38 -22.54 -6.99
C TYR A 201 13.56 -22.47 -7.94
N LYS A 202 13.88 -23.61 -8.58
CA LYS A 202 14.92 -23.76 -9.58
C LYS A 202 14.33 -24.24 -10.90
N THR A 203 14.78 -23.66 -12.00
CA THR A 203 14.58 -24.19 -13.35
C THR A 203 15.91 -24.62 -13.97
N ILE A 204 15.89 -25.63 -14.83
CA ILE A 204 17.04 -26.10 -15.63
C ILE A 204 16.73 -26.12 -17.15
N ASN A 205 15.58 -25.56 -17.54
CA ASN A 205 15.08 -25.55 -18.91
C ASN A 205 14.51 -24.19 -19.34
N GLY A 206 15.06 -23.10 -18.78
CA GLY A 206 14.72 -21.73 -19.15
C GLY A 206 13.35 -21.27 -18.68
N GLY A 207 12.84 -21.84 -17.57
CA GLY A 207 11.55 -21.47 -16.98
C GLY A 207 10.37 -22.31 -17.43
N LYS A 208 10.56 -23.30 -18.32
CA LYS A 208 9.47 -24.17 -18.81
C LYS A 208 8.92 -25.08 -17.71
N SER A 209 9.72 -25.41 -16.70
CA SER A 209 9.28 -26.09 -15.49
C SER A 209 10.11 -25.67 -14.30
N TRP A 210 9.54 -25.83 -13.10
CA TRP A 210 10.13 -25.40 -11.84
C TRP A 210 10.14 -26.56 -10.82
N THR A 211 11.20 -26.63 -10.03
CA THR A 211 11.32 -27.51 -8.87
C THR A 211 11.47 -26.65 -7.64
N GLN A 212 10.62 -26.83 -6.64
CA GLN A 212 10.78 -26.21 -5.32
C GLN A 212 11.90 -26.94 -4.59
N THR A 213 13.04 -26.28 -4.38
CA THR A 213 14.25 -26.89 -3.80
C THR A 213 14.45 -26.53 -2.33
N LEU A 214 13.85 -25.43 -1.87
CA LEU A 214 13.79 -25.06 -0.46
C LEU A 214 12.33 -24.77 -0.07
N ALA A 215 11.83 -25.47 0.94
CA ALA A 215 10.52 -25.21 1.55
C ALA A 215 10.66 -25.37 3.08
N ILE A 216 10.12 -24.40 3.83
CA ILE A 216 10.20 -24.39 5.30
C ILE A 216 8.84 -24.70 5.91
N ASP A 217 7.88 -23.78 5.79
CA ASP A 217 6.50 -23.91 6.23
C ASP A 217 5.57 -23.00 5.41
N GLN A 218 4.27 -22.99 5.76
CA GLN A 218 3.26 -22.22 5.03
C GLN A 218 3.30 -20.70 5.30
N ASN A 219 4.12 -20.21 6.22
CA ASN A 219 4.25 -18.80 6.59
C ASN A 219 5.65 -18.24 6.34
N THR A 220 6.62 -19.10 6.00
CA THR A 220 8.03 -18.73 5.77
C THR A 220 8.40 -18.92 4.31
N GLY A 221 8.77 -17.84 3.64
CA GLY A 221 9.23 -17.85 2.25
C GLY A 221 10.66 -17.34 2.11
N ALA A 222 11.24 -17.49 0.92
CA ALA A 222 12.51 -16.86 0.57
C ALA A 222 12.25 -15.42 0.08
N VAL A 223 13.07 -14.47 0.54
CA VAL A 223 12.91 -13.05 0.25
C VAL A 223 14.10 -12.43 -0.46
N GLU A 224 15.28 -13.01 -0.27
CA GLU A 224 16.55 -12.51 -0.81
C GLU A 224 17.46 -13.68 -1.14
N MET A 225 18.24 -13.57 -2.20
CA MET A 225 19.27 -14.57 -2.54
C MET A 225 20.53 -13.87 -3.06
N ASP A 226 21.67 -14.53 -2.95
CA ASP A 226 22.91 -14.16 -3.63
C ASP A 226 23.70 -15.38 -4.04
N ILE A 227 24.60 -15.23 -4.98
CA ILE A 227 25.37 -16.32 -5.60
C ILE A 227 26.88 -16.00 -5.62
N ASN A 228 27.68 -17.03 -5.43
CA ASN A 228 29.11 -16.96 -5.72
C ASN A 228 29.34 -17.08 -7.24
N LEU A 229 29.62 -15.97 -7.91
CA LEU A 229 29.82 -15.94 -9.37
C LEU A 229 31.07 -16.71 -9.83
N GLN A 230 32.06 -17.00 -8.93
CA GLN A 230 33.22 -17.82 -9.23
C GLN A 230 32.90 -19.33 -9.14
N ASN A 231 31.89 -19.69 -8.35
CA ASN A 231 31.38 -21.06 -8.22
C ASN A 231 29.85 -21.02 -8.13
N PRO A 232 29.09 -21.03 -9.24
CA PRO A 232 27.65 -20.93 -9.25
C PRO A 232 26.87 -22.06 -8.54
N ASP A 233 27.55 -23.12 -8.12
CA ASP A 233 26.96 -24.14 -7.27
C ASP A 233 26.77 -23.67 -5.83
N GLU A 234 27.42 -22.56 -5.45
CA GLU A 234 27.33 -21.98 -4.11
C GLU A 234 26.38 -20.79 -4.10
N LEU A 235 25.21 -20.98 -3.48
CA LEU A 235 24.17 -19.99 -3.34
C LEU A 235 23.75 -19.79 -1.89
N TYR A 236 23.19 -18.63 -1.62
CA TYR A 236 22.63 -18.24 -0.34
C TYR A 236 21.19 -17.78 -0.51
N ALA A 237 20.30 -18.17 0.42
CA ALA A 237 18.89 -17.76 0.43
C ALA A 237 18.48 -17.32 1.83
N CYS A 238 17.91 -16.14 1.94
CA CYS A 238 17.34 -15.61 3.17
C CYS A 238 15.86 -15.94 3.25
N THR A 239 15.46 -16.64 4.31
CA THR A 239 14.05 -16.93 4.59
C THR A 239 13.49 -15.93 5.58
N TRP A 240 12.19 -15.64 5.44
CA TRP A 240 11.47 -14.71 6.28
C TRP A 240 10.10 -15.25 6.65
N TYR A 241 9.87 -15.41 7.96
CA TYR A 241 8.56 -15.70 8.53
C TYR A 241 7.73 -14.42 8.62
N ARG A 242 6.51 -14.47 8.09
CA ARG A 242 5.54 -13.36 8.24
C ARG A 242 4.10 -13.86 8.19
N THR A 243 3.23 -13.20 8.95
CA THR A 243 1.77 -13.35 8.82
C THR A 243 1.11 -11.97 8.85
N ARG A 244 0.10 -11.77 8.00
CA ARG A 244 -0.62 -10.51 7.94
C ARG A 244 -2.13 -10.72 7.82
N SER A 245 -2.86 -9.85 8.50
CA SER A 245 -4.31 -9.67 8.34
C SER A 245 -4.62 -8.17 8.23
N ALA A 246 -5.86 -7.79 8.02
CA ALA A 246 -6.25 -6.39 7.98
C ALA A 246 -5.99 -5.64 9.29
N TRP A 247 -5.96 -6.35 10.43
CA TRP A 247 -5.82 -5.80 11.78
C TRP A 247 -4.50 -6.12 12.47
N ASP A 248 -3.69 -7.05 11.91
CA ASP A 248 -2.45 -7.48 12.56
C ASP A 248 -1.35 -7.83 11.56
N PHE A 249 -0.10 -7.61 11.96
CA PHE A 249 1.07 -7.97 11.20
C PHE A 249 2.18 -8.47 12.11
N THR A 250 2.60 -9.71 11.91
CA THR A 250 3.74 -10.33 12.60
C THR A 250 4.88 -10.49 11.60
N PRO A 251 5.92 -9.63 11.65
CA PRO A 251 7.02 -9.62 10.68
C PRO A 251 8.23 -10.47 11.11
N THR A 252 8.14 -11.26 12.16
CA THR A 252 9.28 -11.99 12.73
C THR A 252 8.91 -13.39 13.14
N GLY A 253 9.88 -14.32 13.12
CA GLY A 253 9.65 -15.68 13.56
C GLY A 253 10.92 -16.55 13.51
N LYS A 254 10.90 -17.65 14.24
CA LYS A 254 12.04 -18.58 14.45
C LYS A 254 12.54 -19.29 13.19
N THR A 255 11.78 -19.26 12.12
CA THR A 255 12.11 -19.87 10.83
C THR A 255 12.72 -18.89 9.84
N SER A 256 12.90 -17.62 10.23
CA SER A 256 13.75 -16.67 9.52
C SER A 256 15.22 -17.02 9.69
N GLY A 257 15.97 -17.13 8.58
CA GLY A 257 17.38 -17.51 8.63
C GLY A 257 18.05 -17.48 7.26
N ILE A 258 19.35 -17.79 7.21
CA ILE A 258 20.12 -17.87 5.97
C ILE A 258 20.42 -19.34 5.69
N TYR A 259 20.09 -19.77 4.48
CA TYR A 259 20.39 -21.10 3.98
C TYR A 259 21.47 -21.01 2.91
N LYS A 260 22.36 -22.01 2.88
CA LYS A 260 23.41 -22.17 1.89
C LYS A 260 23.19 -23.44 1.08
N SER A 261 23.36 -23.37 -0.22
CA SER A 261 23.56 -24.54 -1.10
C SER A 261 25.01 -24.60 -1.59
N ALA A 262 25.51 -25.82 -1.81
CA ALA A 262 26.82 -26.09 -2.41
C ALA A 262 26.73 -27.01 -3.65
N ASP A 263 25.52 -27.19 -4.18
CA ASP A 263 25.20 -28.07 -5.31
C ASP A 263 24.24 -27.44 -6.31
N GLY A 264 24.36 -26.17 -6.52
CA GLY A 264 23.57 -25.39 -7.48
C GLY A 264 22.11 -25.27 -7.06
N GLY A 265 21.82 -25.19 -5.78
CA GLY A 265 20.49 -24.97 -5.23
C GLY A 265 19.60 -26.22 -5.23
N ASN A 266 20.17 -27.43 -5.27
CA ASN A 266 19.38 -28.68 -5.16
C ASN A 266 19.12 -29.06 -3.69
N HIS A 267 20.10 -28.83 -2.80
CA HIS A 267 19.97 -29.02 -1.36
C HIS A 267 20.42 -27.76 -0.62
N TRP A 268 19.79 -27.50 0.55
CA TRP A 268 20.03 -26.32 1.34
C TRP A 268 20.28 -26.66 2.80
N GLN A 269 21.27 -26.01 3.42
CA GLN A 269 21.60 -26.12 4.84
C GLN A 269 21.42 -24.77 5.52
N LEU A 270 20.75 -24.74 6.67
CA LEU A 270 20.68 -23.55 7.53
C LEU A 270 22.05 -23.23 8.09
N ILE A 271 22.57 -22.02 7.87
CA ILE A 271 23.90 -21.56 8.33
C ILE A 271 23.82 -20.52 9.45
N THR A 272 22.60 -20.21 9.90
CA THR A 272 22.34 -19.29 11.02
C THR A 272 21.74 -20.01 12.21
N GLU A 273 22.21 -21.24 12.47
CA GLU A 273 21.81 -22.02 13.63
C GLU A 273 22.31 -21.40 14.95
N LYS A 274 21.73 -21.88 16.06
CA LYS A 274 22.20 -21.49 17.39
C LYS A 274 23.69 -21.84 17.56
N GLY A 275 24.49 -20.84 17.87
CA GLY A 275 25.93 -20.96 17.99
C GLY A 275 26.72 -20.44 16.80
N SER A 276 26.12 -20.18 15.68
CA SER A 276 26.75 -19.57 14.50
C SER A 276 27.21 -18.12 14.71
N GLY A 277 26.73 -17.46 15.76
CA GLY A 277 26.96 -16.02 16.02
C GLY A 277 25.89 -15.09 15.43
N PHE A 278 24.96 -15.63 14.61
CA PHE A 278 23.80 -14.88 14.09
C PHE A 278 22.60 -14.93 15.05
N PRO A 279 21.69 -13.94 15.08
CA PRO A 279 20.51 -14.01 15.93
C PRO A 279 19.54 -15.11 15.49
N THR A 280 18.88 -15.71 16.48
CA THR A 280 17.92 -16.79 16.28
C THR A 280 16.68 -16.59 17.15
N GLY A 281 15.57 -17.23 16.81
CA GLY A 281 14.33 -17.21 17.59
C GLY A 281 13.26 -16.28 17.02
N ASP A 282 12.19 -16.06 17.82
CA ASP A 282 10.96 -15.40 17.36
C ASP A 282 11.11 -13.92 17.01
N SER A 283 12.22 -13.29 17.38
CA SER A 283 12.48 -11.87 17.10
C SER A 283 13.26 -11.61 15.81
N VAL A 284 13.55 -12.64 15.02
CA VAL A 284 14.28 -12.52 13.75
C VAL A 284 13.31 -12.18 12.63
N GLY A 285 13.49 -11.00 12.08
CA GLY A 285 12.68 -10.49 10.96
C GLY A 285 13.33 -10.74 9.59
N ARG A 286 13.15 -9.77 8.68
CA ARG A 286 13.70 -9.81 7.31
C ARG A 286 15.23 -9.76 7.34
N ILE A 287 15.85 -10.54 6.45
CA ILE A 287 17.30 -10.65 6.31
C ILE A 287 17.66 -10.33 4.85
N GLY A 288 18.72 -9.55 4.66
CA GLY A 288 19.41 -9.38 3.38
C GLY A 288 20.82 -9.92 3.44
N ILE A 289 21.39 -10.32 2.29
CA ILE A 289 22.72 -10.91 2.17
C ILE A 289 23.47 -10.32 0.98
N ALA A 290 24.81 -10.23 1.09
CA ALA A 290 25.70 -9.85 0.00
C ALA A 290 26.98 -10.68 0.04
N VAL A 291 27.36 -11.27 -1.10
CA VAL A 291 28.60 -12.00 -1.31
C VAL A 291 29.66 -11.06 -1.88
N PHE A 292 30.83 -10.98 -1.26
CA PHE A 292 31.95 -10.22 -1.85
C PHE A 292 32.60 -11.03 -2.96
N GLN A 293 32.30 -10.70 -4.22
CA GLN A 293 32.65 -11.52 -5.39
C GLN A 293 34.15 -11.73 -5.61
N LYS A 294 35.05 -10.84 -5.13
CA LYS A 294 36.50 -11.05 -5.22
C LYS A 294 37.03 -12.07 -4.22
N ASN A 295 36.34 -12.25 -3.10
CA ASN A 295 36.61 -13.27 -2.10
C ASN A 295 35.30 -13.78 -1.52
N PRO A 296 34.67 -14.81 -2.11
CA PRO A 296 33.36 -15.31 -1.71
C PRO A 296 33.31 -15.97 -0.33
N GLN A 297 34.44 -16.06 0.40
CA GLN A 297 34.45 -16.42 1.83
C GLN A 297 33.86 -15.28 2.69
N ILE A 298 33.83 -14.04 2.16
CA ILE A 298 33.32 -12.87 2.86
C ILE A 298 31.88 -12.63 2.47
N LEU A 299 31.01 -12.68 3.47
CA LEU A 299 29.60 -12.39 3.36
C LEU A 299 29.24 -11.26 4.32
N TYR A 300 28.28 -10.44 3.90
CA TYR A 300 27.61 -9.51 4.78
C TYR A 300 26.12 -9.82 4.85
N ALA A 301 25.51 -9.65 6.03
CA ALA A 301 24.09 -9.77 6.21
C ALA A 301 23.54 -8.62 7.04
N VAL A 302 22.38 -8.11 6.67
CA VAL A 302 21.58 -7.20 7.49
C VAL A 302 20.36 -7.95 8.02
N VAL A 303 19.98 -7.69 9.27
CA VAL A 303 18.80 -8.32 9.87
C VAL A 303 17.97 -7.30 10.64
N ASP A 304 16.64 -7.39 10.47
CA ASP A 304 15.68 -6.73 11.36
C ASP A 304 15.53 -7.53 12.63
N ASN A 305 16.18 -7.07 13.71
CA ASN A 305 16.20 -7.76 15.01
C ASN A 305 15.21 -7.10 15.97
N ASN A 306 14.06 -7.69 16.14
CA ASN A 306 12.99 -7.21 17.01
C ASN A 306 13.14 -7.63 18.49
N SER A 307 14.30 -8.19 18.89
CA SER A 307 14.61 -8.43 20.30
C SER A 307 14.63 -7.10 21.06
N SER A 308 14.07 -7.11 22.27
CA SER A 308 14.05 -5.92 23.14
C SER A 308 15.45 -5.41 23.44
N LEU A 309 15.66 -4.12 23.32
CA LEU A 309 16.80 -3.45 23.93
C LEU A 309 16.62 -3.54 25.45
N ARG A 310 17.55 -4.19 26.15
CA ARG A 310 17.62 -4.01 27.61
C ARG A 310 17.96 -2.55 27.85
N ASP A 311 17.04 -1.82 28.46
CA ASP A 311 17.34 -0.46 28.92
C ASP A 311 18.37 -0.58 30.05
N THR A 312 19.65 -0.42 29.69
CA THR A 312 20.76 -0.34 30.67
C THR A 312 21.00 1.09 31.10
N SER A 313 20.21 2.05 30.62
CA SER A 313 20.27 3.42 31.04
C SER A 313 19.69 3.51 32.47
N THR A 314 20.54 3.71 33.47
CA THR A 314 20.17 4.29 34.76
C THR A 314 19.80 5.76 34.50
N LYS A 315 18.67 6.00 33.79
CA LYS A 315 18.08 7.35 33.78
C LYS A 315 17.82 7.67 35.24
N LYS A 316 18.49 8.69 35.79
CA LYS A 316 18.10 9.26 37.05
C LYS A 316 16.65 9.63 36.93
N ILE A 317 15.78 8.92 37.66
CA ILE A 317 14.36 9.25 37.74
C ILE A 317 14.30 10.70 38.24
N ASP A 318 13.82 11.59 37.39
CA ASP A 318 13.55 12.96 37.77
C ASP A 318 12.32 12.96 38.69
N THR A 319 12.55 12.86 39.98
CA THR A 319 11.49 12.85 41.00
C THR A 319 10.70 14.16 41.05
N THR A 320 11.12 15.18 40.31
CA THR A 320 10.40 16.45 40.21
C THR A 320 9.23 16.44 39.26
N LYS A 321 9.17 15.45 38.31
CA LYS A 321 8.10 15.28 37.28
C LYS A 321 7.37 13.96 37.48
N TYR A 322 6.09 13.93 37.07
CA TYR A 322 5.37 12.68 36.92
C TYR A 322 5.75 12.01 35.61
N THR A 323 5.65 10.67 35.59
CA THR A 323 5.84 9.83 34.41
C THR A 323 4.55 9.11 34.07
N THR A 324 4.40 8.61 32.82
CA THR A 324 3.24 7.79 32.41
C THR A 324 3.04 6.58 33.33
N ALA A 325 4.13 5.98 33.83
CA ALA A 325 4.08 4.81 34.71
C ALA A 325 3.38 5.09 36.04
N ASP A 326 3.48 6.33 36.56
CA ASP A 326 2.87 6.73 37.82
C ASP A 326 1.33 6.65 37.79
N PHE A 327 0.73 6.75 36.62
CA PHE A 327 -0.73 6.69 36.39
C PHE A 327 -1.28 5.30 36.08
N LYS A 328 -0.42 4.27 35.89
CA LYS A 328 -0.83 2.95 35.46
C LYS A 328 -1.75 2.23 36.44
N ASN A 329 -1.39 2.26 37.69
CA ASN A 329 -2.11 1.56 38.79
C ASN A 329 -2.44 2.50 39.93
N ILE A 330 -2.54 3.81 39.67
CA ILE A 330 -2.79 4.82 40.70
C ILE A 330 -4.19 4.64 41.31
N SER A 331 -4.29 4.67 42.62
CA SER A 331 -5.56 4.66 43.32
C SER A 331 -6.25 6.04 43.23
N LYS A 332 -7.56 6.05 43.52
CA LYS A 332 -8.32 7.31 43.58
C LYS A 332 -7.73 8.27 44.62
N GLU A 333 -7.45 7.73 45.80
CA GLU A 333 -6.87 8.47 46.92
C GLU A 333 -5.52 9.08 46.55
N GLU A 334 -4.63 8.30 45.99
CA GLU A 334 -3.31 8.78 45.54
C GLU A 334 -3.43 9.88 44.48
N LEU A 335 -4.29 9.71 43.47
CA LEU A 335 -4.47 10.72 42.43
C LEU A 335 -4.99 12.05 42.98
N LEU A 336 -5.93 12.01 43.92
CA LEU A 336 -6.48 13.22 44.55
C LEU A 336 -5.42 13.99 45.36
N THR A 337 -4.38 13.29 45.87
CA THR A 337 -3.28 13.93 46.64
C THR A 337 -2.16 14.48 45.77
N LEU A 338 -2.11 14.20 44.49
CA LEU A 338 -1.06 14.68 43.59
C LEU A 338 -0.93 16.21 43.61
N ASN A 339 0.29 16.72 43.44
CA ASN A 339 0.55 18.14 43.31
C ASN A 339 -0.05 18.67 42.00
N ASN A 340 -0.91 19.69 42.12
CA ASN A 340 -1.63 20.24 40.95
C ASN A 340 -0.69 20.83 39.91
N ALA A 341 0.33 21.61 40.30
CA ALA A 341 1.25 22.22 39.35
C ALA A 341 2.07 21.18 38.54
N LYS A 342 2.50 20.10 39.23
CA LYS A 342 3.21 18.99 38.57
C LYS A 342 2.27 18.20 37.64
N LEU A 343 1.01 18.01 38.02
CA LEU A 343 0.02 17.34 37.19
C LEU A 343 -0.33 18.20 35.96
N ASP A 344 -0.52 19.47 36.10
CA ASP A 344 -0.77 20.40 34.99
C ASP A 344 0.44 20.45 34.03
N SER A 345 1.68 20.47 34.54
CA SER A 345 2.88 20.36 33.70
C SER A 345 2.91 19.02 32.94
N PHE A 346 2.60 17.90 33.62
CA PHE A 346 2.55 16.58 32.98
C PHE A 346 1.50 16.53 31.84
N LEU A 347 0.32 17.08 32.08
CA LEU A 347 -0.74 17.12 31.04
C LEU A 347 -0.29 17.95 29.83
N THR A 348 0.35 19.10 30.07
CA THR A 348 0.89 19.96 29.02
C THR A 348 2.04 19.30 28.27
N ASP A 349 2.98 18.69 28.96
CA ASP A 349 4.15 18.00 28.41
C ASP A 349 3.75 16.76 27.55
N ASN A 350 2.52 16.25 27.72
CA ASN A 350 1.97 15.10 27.00
C ASN A 350 0.78 15.49 26.09
N ASP A 351 0.70 16.73 25.65
CA ASP A 351 -0.26 17.24 24.65
C ASP A 351 -1.74 17.01 24.99
N PHE A 352 -2.11 16.94 26.27
CA PHE A 352 -3.52 16.89 26.66
C PHE A 352 -4.26 18.16 26.23
N PRO A 353 -5.50 18.05 25.71
CA PRO A 353 -6.29 19.21 25.37
C PRO A 353 -6.43 20.22 26.52
N ASN A 354 -6.34 21.52 26.22
CA ASN A 354 -6.39 22.63 27.21
C ASN A 354 -7.63 22.62 28.11
N LYS A 355 -8.70 21.92 27.72
CA LYS A 355 -9.89 21.73 28.53
C LYS A 355 -9.63 20.92 29.81
N TYR A 356 -8.57 20.09 29.86
CA TYR A 356 -8.17 19.29 31.00
C TYR A 356 -7.11 20.01 31.83
N ASN A 357 -7.31 20.04 33.13
CA ASN A 357 -6.34 20.49 34.12
C ASN A 357 -6.52 19.69 35.41
N SER A 358 -5.54 19.78 36.28
CA SER A 358 -5.50 19.05 37.54
C SER A 358 -6.80 19.17 38.36
N LYS A 359 -7.39 20.38 38.44
CA LYS A 359 -8.61 20.65 39.23
C LYS A 359 -9.82 19.90 38.64
N LYS A 360 -10.01 19.99 37.32
CA LYS A 360 -11.12 19.32 36.62
C LYS A 360 -10.99 17.80 36.67
N ILE A 361 -9.78 17.28 36.43
CA ILE A 361 -9.55 15.82 36.44
C ILE A 361 -9.82 15.28 37.87
N LYS A 362 -9.31 15.92 38.90
CA LYS A 362 -9.57 15.51 40.28
C LYS A 362 -11.06 15.54 40.64
N ALA A 363 -11.78 16.58 40.22
CA ALA A 363 -13.23 16.66 40.42
C ALA A 363 -13.99 15.53 39.73
N SER A 364 -13.64 15.21 38.46
CA SER A 364 -14.25 14.09 37.73
C SER A 364 -13.87 12.71 38.29
N ILE A 365 -12.66 12.57 38.89
CA ILE A 365 -12.29 11.34 39.61
C ILE A 365 -13.04 11.24 40.95
N GLU A 366 -13.20 12.36 41.64
CA GLU A 366 -13.94 12.41 42.90
C GLU A 366 -15.42 12.06 42.75
N SER A 367 -16.05 12.55 41.65
CA SER A 367 -17.42 12.23 41.26
C SER A 367 -17.60 10.84 40.64
N ASN A 368 -16.54 10.08 40.39
CA ASN A 368 -16.49 8.81 39.68
C ASN A 368 -16.93 8.88 38.21
N GLU A 369 -16.90 10.06 37.57
CA GLU A 369 -17.06 10.22 36.12
C GLU A 369 -15.86 9.67 35.38
N LEU A 370 -14.64 9.80 35.96
CA LEU A 370 -13.41 9.26 35.42
C LEU A 370 -12.83 8.16 36.31
N LYS A 371 -12.17 7.19 35.71
CA LYS A 371 -11.34 6.21 36.42
C LYS A 371 -9.96 6.81 36.72
N PRO A 372 -9.31 6.43 37.85
CA PRO A 372 -7.95 6.89 38.13
C PRO A 372 -6.94 6.59 37.01
N SER A 373 -7.07 5.46 36.33
CA SER A 373 -6.21 5.07 35.21
C SER A 373 -6.48 5.85 33.92
N SER A 374 -7.51 6.70 33.82
CA SER A 374 -7.90 7.38 32.58
C SER A 374 -6.76 8.20 31.94
N ILE A 375 -5.86 8.79 32.74
CA ILE A 375 -4.66 9.49 32.24
C ILE A 375 -3.69 8.51 31.56
N TYR A 376 -3.44 7.36 32.22
CA TYR A 376 -2.62 6.31 31.65
C TYR A 376 -3.23 5.72 30.36
N ASP A 377 -4.53 5.41 30.42
CA ASP A 377 -5.28 4.83 29.30
C ASP A 377 -5.27 5.76 28.08
N TRP A 378 -5.34 7.07 28.30
CA TRP A 378 -5.20 8.10 27.27
C TRP A 378 -3.84 8.00 26.56
N LEU A 379 -2.74 7.97 27.33
CA LEU A 379 -1.37 8.00 26.79
C LEU A 379 -0.96 6.69 26.12
N VAL A 380 -1.25 5.55 26.75
CA VAL A 380 -0.85 4.24 26.22
C VAL A 380 -1.66 3.85 24.97
N ALA A 381 -2.84 4.43 24.82
CA ALA A 381 -3.64 4.24 23.63
C ALA A 381 -2.95 4.75 22.34
N GLU A 382 -1.98 5.66 22.41
CA GLU A 382 -1.30 6.23 21.24
C GLU A 382 -0.09 5.43 20.73
N ASP A 383 0.45 4.49 21.52
CA ASP A 383 1.75 3.87 21.25
C ASP A 383 1.78 2.74 20.20
N GLY A 384 0.79 2.62 19.31
CA GLY A 384 0.75 1.55 18.29
C GLY A 384 1.92 1.52 17.30
N PHE A 385 2.76 2.56 17.21
CA PHE A 385 3.85 2.68 16.23
C PHE A 385 5.22 3.09 16.79
N GLN A 386 5.34 3.43 18.07
CA GLN A 386 6.64 3.81 18.64
C GLN A 386 7.32 2.65 19.35
N ASN A 387 7.93 1.74 18.61
CA ASN A 387 8.74 0.66 19.15
C ASN A 387 10.18 1.14 19.41
N ASN A 388 10.36 2.06 20.33
CA ASN A 388 11.67 2.57 20.74
C ASN A 388 12.52 1.57 21.53
N GLY A 389 12.05 0.35 21.73
CA GLY A 389 12.64 -0.66 22.60
C GLY A 389 13.26 -1.87 21.90
N ILE A 390 13.40 -1.88 20.55
CA ILE A 390 13.98 -3.02 19.79
C ILE A 390 15.39 -2.70 19.30
N LYS A 391 16.16 -3.76 19.00
CA LYS A 391 17.52 -3.60 18.45
C LYS A 391 17.50 -3.04 17.03
N GLY A 392 16.53 -3.44 16.20
CA GLY A 392 16.34 -2.98 14.83
C GLY A 392 17.43 -3.49 13.89
N CYS A 393 18.03 -2.59 13.11
CA CYS A 393 19.04 -2.92 12.11
C CYS A 393 20.36 -3.39 12.74
N GLU A 394 20.74 -4.64 12.50
CA GLU A 394 22.05 -5.16 12.87
C GLU A 394 22.79 -5.71 11.63
N ILE A 395 24.09 -5.44 11.54
CA ILE A 395 24.93 -5.89 10.43
C ILE A 395 25.89 -6.99 10.92
N TYR A 396 25.95 -8.07 10.17
CA TYR A 396 26.81 -9.22 10.43
C TYR A 396 27.77 -9.45 9.27
N ARG A 397 28.97 -9.97 9.56
CA ARG A 397 29.98 -10.42 8.59
C ARG A 397 30.37 -11.86 8.89
N SER A 398 30.56 -12.64 7.85
CA SER A 398 31.24 -13.92 7.86
C SER A 398 32.52 -13.81 7.03
N ASP A 399 33.58 -14.48 7.47
CA ASP A 399 34.86 -14.60 6.75
C ASP A 399 35.14 -16.04 6.32
N ASP A 400 34.17 -16.95 6.46
CA ASP A 400 34.29 -18.38 6.24
C ASP A 400 33.09 -18.98 5.46
N ALA A 401 32.54 -18.17 4.52
CA ALA A 401 31.41 -18.55 3.67
C ALA A 401 30.15 -18.98 4.47
N GLY A 402 29.87 -18.27 5.58
CA GLY A 402 28.68 -18.43 6.38
C GLY A 402 28.75 -19.46 7.49
N LYS A 403 29.89 -20.09 7.74
CA LYS A 403 30.04 -21.08 8.85
C LYS A 403 29.95 -20.38 10.21
N SER A 404 30.47 -19.18 10.31
CA SER A 404 30.36 -18.35 11.51
C SER A 404 30.05 -16.87 11.18
N TRP A 405 29.37 -16.20 12.10
CA TRP A 405 28.92 -14.83 11.92
C TRP A 405 29.35 -13.95 13.08
N LYS A 406 29.77 -12.74 12.77
CA LYS A 406 30.12 -11.73 13.75
C LYS A 406 29.34 -10.46 13.51
N LYS A 407 28.65 -9.98 14.55
CA LYS A 407 28.06 -8.64 14.52
C LYS A 407 29.18 -7.61 14.38
N VAL A 408 29.12 -6.75 13.38
CA VAL A 408 30.18 -5.80 13.09
C VAL A 408 29.87 -4.38 13.52
N ASN A 409 28.63 -3.92 13.46
CA ASN A 409 28.28 -2.55 13.87
C ASN A 409 28.45 -2.34 15.37
N THR A 410 29.30 -1.36 15.72
CA THR A 410 29.66 -1.03 17.12
C THR A 410 28.61 -0.19 17.82
N LYS A 411 27.84 0.57 17.07
CA LYS A 411 26.73 1.43 17.57
C LYS A 411 25.39 0.97 17.00
N PRO A 412 24.27 1.19 17.71
CA PRO A 412 22.95 0.95 17.17
C PRO A 412 22.71 1.73 15.87
N ILE A 413 22.16 1.06 14.86
CA ILE A 413 21.76 1.64 13.57
C ILE A 413 20.25 1.83 13.60
N ARG A 414 19.76 3.06 13.43
CA ARG A 414 18.35 3.40 13.58
C ARG A 414 17.60 3.61 12.25
N VAL A 415 18.19 3.18 11.11
CA VAL A 415 17.58 3.39 9.78
C VAL A 415 16.34 2.55 9.52
N PHE A 416 16.08 1.51 10.32
CA PHE A 416 14.86 0.72 10.20
C PHE A 416 13.69 1.31 10.97
N SER A 417 13.92 2.13 11.99
CA SER A 417 12.89 2.54 12.93
C SER A 417 12.07 1.32 13.40
N SER A 418 10.74 1.34 13.27
CA SER A 418 9.86 0.19 13.47
C SER A 418 9.46 -0.53 12.16
N TYR A 419 10.12 -0.21 11.04
CA TYR A 419 9.78 -0.67 9.69
C TYR A 419 10.83 -1.60 9.08
N GLY A 420 11.58 -2.35 9.90
CA GLY A 420 12.61 -3.26 9.39
C GLY A 420 12.10 -4.28 8.39
N TYR A 421 10.82 -4.65 8.48
CA TYR A 421 10.15 -5.50 7.51
C TYR A 421 10.07 -4.88 6.09
N TYR A 422 10.10 -3.56 5.99
CA TYR A 422 9.99 -2.80 4.74
C TYR A 422 11.33 -2.72 4.00
N PHE A 423 12.43 -2.81 4.74
CA PHE A 423 13.79 -2.78 4.25
C PHE A 423 14.43 -4.17 4.35
N GLY A 424 15.65 -4.34 3.92
CA GLY A 424 16.36 -5.62 4.07
C GLY A 424 17.37 -5.86 2.98
N LYS A 425 17.82 -4.83 2.29
CA LYS A 425 18.89 -4.93 1.29
C LYS A 425 20.22 -4.45 1.88
N ILE A 426 21.30 -5.18 1.53
CA ILE A 426 22.67 -4.85 1.84
C ILE A 426 23.53 -5.12 0.61
N TYR A 427 24.51 -4.27 0.35
CA TYR A 427 25.44 -4.43 -0.77
C TYR A 427 26.88 -4.27 -0.27
N VAL A 428 27.79 -5.01 -0.86
CA VAL A 428 29.23 -4.83 -0.68
C VAL A 428 29.80 -4.30 -1.99
N SER A 429 30.75 -3.35 -1.90
CA SER A 429 31.41 -2.82 -3.09
C SER A 429 32.04 -3.95 -3.90
N PRO A 430 31.93 -3.95 -5.23
CA PRO A 430 32.59 -4.94 -6.08
C PRO A 430 34.12 -4.91 -5.98
N THR A 431 34.71 -3.84 -5.43
CA THR A 431 36.15 -3.62 -5.40
C THR A 431 36.77 -3.58 -4.02
N ASP A 432 35.97 -3.29 -2.96
CA ASP A 432 36.46 -3.12 -1.58
C ASP A 432 35.56 -3.86 -0.60
N GLU A 433 36.07 -4.92 0.01
CA GLU A 433 35.38 -5.73 1.01
C GLU A 433 34.93 -4.96 2.25
N ASN A 434 35.55 -3.81 2.55
CA ASN A 434 35.23 -2.99 3.71
C ASN A 434 34.19 -1.91 3.43
N LYS A 435 33.84 -1.69 2.15
CA LYS A 435 32.80 -0.73 1.77
C LYS A 435 31.47 -1.44 1.64
N VAL A 436 30.58 -1.18 2.62
CA VAL A 436 29.26 -1.79 2.74
C VAL A 436 28.20 -0.72 2.69
N ILE A 437 27.13 -0.97 1.92
CA ILE A 437 25.96 -0.09 1.80
C ILE A 437 24.74 -0.83 2.32
N SER A 438 23.96 -0.20 3.18
CA SER A 438 22.68 -0.74 3.67
C SER A 438 21.61 0.33 3.63
N PHE A 439 20.37 -0.10 3.63
CA PHE A 439 19.19 0.73 3.39
C PHE A 439 18.22 0.70 4.55
N GLY A 440 17.42 1.74 4.60
CA GLY A 440 16.32 1.96 5.49
C GLY A 440 15.71 3.31 5.14
N THR A 441 15.25 4.06 6.13
CA THR A 441 14.82 5.45 5.94
C THR A 441 15.93 6.35 5.37
N SER A 442 17.17 5.90 5.45
CA SER A 442 18.35 6.51 4.83
C SER A 442 19.24 5.45 4.20
N ILE A 443 19.97 5.83 3.14
CA ILE A 443 21.08 5.03 2.62
C ILE A 443 22.32 5.32 3.44
N ILE A 444 22.93 4.28 3.99
CA ILE A 444 24.10 4.37 4.86
C ILE A 444 25.29 3.59 4.30
N VAL A 445 26.47 4.14 4.47
CA VAL A 445 27.73 3.59 3.96
C VAL A 445 28.72 3.39 5.09
N SER A 446 29.32 2.21 5.13
CA SER A 446 30.52 1.90 5.90
C SER A 446 31.74 1.86 4.97
N LYS A 447 32.91 2.21 5.51
CA LYS A 447 34.22 2.07 4.85
C LYS A 447 35.22 1.29 5.72
N ASP A 448 34.72 0.65 6.77
CA ASP A 448 35.53 -0.04 7.78
C ASP A 448 34.98 -1.44 8.09
N GLY A 449 34.36 -2.08 7.09
CA GLY A 449 33.83 -3.43 7.20
C GLY A 449 32.56 -3.51 8.06
N GLY A 450 31.74 -2.49 8.05
CA GLY A 450 30.46 -2.47 8.77
C GLY A 450 30.54 -2.01 10.22
N LYS A 451 31.70 -1.54 10.71
CA LYS A 451 31.88 -1.11 12.11
C LYS A 451 31.19 0.23 12.37
N THR A 452 31.32 1.19 11.43
CA THR A 452 30.66 2.49 11.50
C THR A 452 29.98 2.82 10.19
N PHE A 453 28.88 3.59 10.27
CA PHE A 453 28.09 3.99 9.10
C PHE A 453 27.82 5.49 9.08
N THR A 454 27.74 6.05 7.88
CA THR A 454 27.38 7.45 7.61
C THR A 454 26.26 7.51 6.58
N ALA A 455 25.21 8.29 6.84
CA ALA A 455 24.16 8.57 5.86
C ALA A 455 24.70 9.48 4.73
N VAL A 456 24.32 9.14 3.49
CA VAL A 456 24.83 9.83 2.27
C VAL A 456 23.69 10.34 1.36
N ASP A 457 22.49 10.49 1.89
CA ASP A 457 21.27 10.92 1.20
C ASP A 457 20.76 12.30 1.67
N LYS A 458 21.64 13.21 1.97
CA LYS A 458 21.29 14.51 2.58
C LYS A 458 20.73 15.54 1.60
N ASP A 459 20.86 15.32 0.29
CA ASP A 459 20.61 16.32 -0.73
C ASP A 459 19.75 15.77 -1.88
N ASN A 460 18.61 16.41 -2.15
CA ASN A 460 17.75 16.15 -3.32
C ASN A 460 17.31 14.68 -3.50
N THR A 461 17.07 13.97 -2.40
CA THR A 461 16.60 12.58 -2.40
C THR A 461 15.37 12.43 -1.55
N HIS A 462 14.57 11.40 -1.84
CA HIS A 462 13.55 10.87 -0.91
C HIS A 462 14.21 9.90 0.07
N GLY A 463 13.61 9.66 1.22
CA GLY A 463 13.99 8.55 2.10
C GLY A 463 13.53 7.19 1.57
N ASP A 464 13.57 6.18 2.44
CA ASP A 464 13.02 4.84 2.20
C ASP A 464 13.62 4.15 0.97
N TRP A 465 14.88 3.71 1.11
CA TRP A 465 15.68 3.12 0.05
C TRP A 465 15.50 1.61 -0.04
N HIS A 466 15.46 1.07 -1.28
CA HIS A 466 15.16 -0.34 -1.53
C HIS A 466 16.17 -1.06 -2.42
N SER A 467 16.80 -0.38 -3.37
CA SER A 467 17.70 -1.00 -4.34
C SER A 467 18.89 -0.11 -4.69
N CYS A 468 19.98 -0.74 -5.10
CA CYS A 468 21.16 -0.04 -5.59
C CYS A 468 21.99 -0.92 -6.50
N TRP A 469 22.41 -0.35 -7.61
CA TRP A 469 23.51 -0.88 -8.39
C TRP A 469 24.77 -0.05 -8.17
N ILE A 470 25.91 -0.73 -7.96
CA ILE A 470 27.21 -0.13 -7.82
C ILE A 470 28.04 -0.48 -9.05
N ASN A 471 28.54 0.52 -9.75
CA ASN A 471 29.33 0.33 -10.96
C ASN A 471 30.61 -0.48 -10.68
N PRO A 472 30.80 -1.68 -11.26
CA PRO A 472 31.95 -2.52 -11.00
C PRO A 472 33.28 -1.93 -11.50
N ASN A 473 33.20 -0.96 -12.43
CA ASN A 473 34.38 -0.28 -13.00
C ASN A 473 34.63 1.11 -12.36
N LYS A 474 33.64 1.68 -11.66
CA LYS A 474 33.75 3.00 -11.02
C LYS A 474 32.94 3.00 -9.72
N ASP A 475 33.52 2.52 -8.66
CA ASP A 475 32.92 2.30 -7.34
C ASP A 475 32.23 3.54 -6.70
N SER A 476 32.45 4.73 -7.24
CA SER A 476 31.78 5.98 -6.83
C SER A 476 30.48 6.25 -7.59
N HIS A 477 30.16 5.49 -8.63
CA HIS A 477 28.97 5.64 -9.46
C HIS A 477 27.92 4.60 -9.02
N TRP A 478 26.75 5.08 -8.54
CA TRP A 478 25.61 4.25 -8.15
C TRP A 478 24.35 4.75 -8.83
N ILE A 479 23.44 3.79 -9.08
CA ILE A 479 22.06 4.07 -9.42
C ILE A 479 21.23 3.38 -8.34
N ALA A 480 20.37 4.13 -7.66
CA ALA A 480 19.64 3.64 -6.48
C ALA A 480 18.17 4.05 -6.51
N GLY A 481 17.31 3.20 -5.95
CA GLY A 481 15.87 3.35 -5.90
C GLY A 481 15.33 3.57 -4.50
N ASN A 482 14.37 4.49 -4.38
CA ASN A 482 13.65 4.79 -3.14
C ASN A 482 12.15 5.03 -3.43
N ASP A 483 11.38 5.43 -2.41
CA ASP A 483 9.94 5.68 -2.55
C ASP A 483 9.60 6.94 -3.37
N GLY A 484 10.59 7.74 -3.71
CA GLY A 484 10.48 8.90 -4.61
C GLY A 484 10.97 8.66 -6.04
N GLY A 485 11.45 7.45 -6.37
CA GLY A 485 11.95 7.08 -7.70
C GLY A 485 13.45 6.76 -7.75
N CYS A 486 14.04 6.87 -8.95
CA CYS A 486 15.45 6.60 -9.18
C CYS A 486 16.33 7.81 -8.86
N ASN A 487 17.54 7.54 -8.38
CA ASN A 487 18.56 8.54 -8.09
C ASN A 487 19.92 8.05 -8.55
N ILE A 488 20.77 8.95 -9.09
CA ILE A 488 22.08 8.64 -9.63
C ILE A 488 23.13 9.48 -8.91
N THR A 489 24.23 8.86 -8.50
CA THR A 489 25.41 9.55 -7.95
C THR A 489 26.69 9.10 -8.63
N TYR A 490 27.68 10.00 -8.77
CA TYR A 490 29.00 9.72 -9.34
C TYR A 490 30.15 9.94 -8.34
N ASP A 491 29.80 10.22 -7.07
CA ASP A 491 30.74 10.64 -6.04
C ASP A 491 30.48 10.00 -4.66
N ASN A 492 29.98 8.76 -4.65
CA ASN A 492 29.64 7.98 -3.44
C ASN A 492 28.52 8.62 -2.60
N GLY A 493 27.51 9.16 -3.23
CA GLY A 493 26.33 9.72 -2.55
C GLY A 493 26.54 11.12 -1.96
N LYS A 494 27.61 11.85 -2.31
CA LYS A 494 27.78 13.24 -1.86
C LYS A 494 26.80 14.18 -2.57
N LYS A 495 26.54 13.90 -3.85
CA LYS A 495 25.54 14.56 -4.68
C LYS A 495 24.71 13.55 -5.42
N TRP A 496 23.41 13.84 -5.53
CA TRP A 496 22.45 13.00 -6.20
C TRP A 496 21.74 13.75 -7.33
N PHE A 497 21.60 13.08 -8.45
CA PHE A 497 20.70 13.46 -9.53
C PHE A 497 19.42 12.66 -9.39
N LYS A 498 18.29 13.32 -9.15
CA LYS A 498 16.97 12.69 -9.08
C LYS A 498 16.38 12.59 -10.47
N VAL A 499 15.94 11.39 -10.85
CA VAL A 499 15.21 11.15 -12.10
C VAL A 499 13.76 11.60 -11.92
N THR A 500 13.28 12.48 -12.83
CA THR A 500 11.93 13.07 -12.76
C THR A 500 11.10 12.85 -14.02
N SER A 501 11.49 11.87 -14.86
CA SER A 501 10.86 11.63 -16.17
C SER A 501 9.80 10.51 -16.18
N VAL A 502 9.59 9.81 -15.05
CA VAL A 502 8.67 8.68 -14.97
C VAL A 502 7.36 9.09 -14.28
N PRO A 503 6.18 8.99 -14.91
CA PRO A 503 4.90 9.26 -14.27
C PRO A 503 4.41 8.02 -13.50
N ALA A 504 5.02 7.71 -12.36
CA ALA A 504 4.73 6.53 -11.54
C ALA A 504 4.14 6.86 -10.16
N GLY A 505 3.49 8.02 -10.01
CA GLY A 505 2.87 8.44 -8.76
C GLY A 505 1.77 7.48 -8.27
N GLN A 506 1.75 7.20 -6.96
CA GLN A 506 0.87 6.24 -6.30
C GLN A 506 -0.25 6.98 -5.55
N PHE A 507 -1.33 7.38 -6.25
CA PHE A 507 -2.43 8.12 -5.64
C PHE A 507 -3.34 7.23 -4.79
N TYR A 508 -3.73 7.74 -3.63
CA TYR A 508 -4.77 7.17 -2.77
C TYR A 508 -6.15 7.74 -3.08
N GLY A 509 -6.24 9.04 -3.32
CA GLY A 509 -7.50 9.73 -3.64
C GLY A 509 -7.24 11.00 -4.41
N ILE A 510 -8.21 11.42 -5.21
CA ILE A 510 -8.14 12.62 -6.04
C ILE A 510 -9.41 13.47 -5.91
N THR A 511 -9.29 14.76 -6.20
CA THR A 511 -10.43 15.66 -6.36
C THR A 511 -10.11 16.78 -7.38
N THR A 512 -11.13 17.53 -7.79
CA THR A 512 -10.98 18.64 -8.75
C THR A 512 -11.67 19.90 -8.23
N ASP A 513 -11.19 21.06 -8.67
CA ASP A 513 -11.85 22.34 -8.44
C ASP A 513 -12.65 22.81 -9.67
N ASN A 514 -13.13 24.07 -9.62
CA ASN A 514 -13.86 24.76 -10.69
C ASN A 514 -13.08 25.91 -11.33
N ALA A 515 -11.75 25.98 -11.15
CA ALA A 515 -10.89 26.95 -11.85
C ALA A 515 -10.93 26.75 -13.38
N LYS A 516 -10.35 27.66 -14.14
CA LYS A 516 -10.23 27.56 -15.62
C LYS A 516 -8.79 27.84 -16.04
N PRO A 517 -8.03 26.84 -16.48
CA PRO A 517 -8.35 25.40 -16.44
C PRO A 517 -8.56 24.92 -15.00
N TYR A 518 -9.29 23.81 -14.81
CA TYR A 518 -9.47 23.26 -13.48
C TYR A 518 -8.18 22.60 -13.00
N ASN A 519 -8.03 22.55 -11.67
CA ASN A 519 -6.93 21.85 -11.05
C ASN A 519 -7.36 20.46 -10.55
N VAL A 520 -6.39 19.54 -10.53
CA VAL A 520 -6.50 18.22 -9.94
C VAL A 520 -5.64 18.16 -8.68
N TYR A 521 -6.23 17.70 -7.60
CA TYR A 521 -5.58 17.54 -6.30
C TYR A 521 -5.52 16.07 -5.97
N GLY A 522 -4.44 15.61 -5.35
CA GLY A 522 -4.36 14.22 -4.92
C GLY A 522 -3.28 13.97 -3.87
N GLY A 523 -3.56 12.98 -3.03
CA GLY A 523 -2.60 12.47 -2.06
C GLY A 523 -1.91 11.23 -2.58
N LEU A 524 -0.56 11.20 -2.46
CA LEU A 524 0.28 10.10 -2.89
C LEU A 524 0.87 9.36 -1.70
N GLN A 525 0.98 8.04 -1.84
CA GLN A 525 1.74 7.24 -0.90
C GLN A 525 3.18 7.76 -0.81
N ASP A 526 3.69 7.95 0.41
CA ASP A 526 5.03 8.37 0.77
C ASP A 526 5.46 9.75 0.23
N ASN A 527 4.68 10.36 -0.67
CA ASN A 527 5.08 11.53 -1.47
C ASN A 527 4.19 12.77 -1.25
N GLY A 528 3.41 12.81 -0.19
CA GLY A 528 2.62 13.98 0.20
C GLY A 528 1.39 14.25 -0.67
N THR A 529 0.89 15.46 -0.59
CA THR A 529 -0.30 15.93 -1.32
C THR A 529 0.10 16.99 -2.34
N TRP A 530 -0.44 16.87 -3.55
CA TRP A 530 -0.08 17.71 -4.69
C TRP A 530 -1.30 18.31 -5.40
N VAL A 531 -1.07 19.42 -6.10
CA VAL A 531 -2.02 20.06 -7.00
C VAL A 531 -1.35 20.38 -8.34
N GLY A 532 -2.05 20.09 -9.43
CA GLY A 532 -1.61 20.42 -10.79
C GLY A 532 -2.77 20.79 -11.70
N SER A 533 -2.48 21.53 -12.76
CA SER A 533 -3.50 21.91 -13.75
C SER A 533 -3.93 20.69 -14.56
N SER A 534 -5.23 20.62 -14.89
CA SER A 534 -5.73 19.66 -15.88
C SER A 534 -5.08 19.77 -17.26
N GLN A 535 -4.40 20.87 -17.56
CA GLN A 535 -3.70 21.11 -18.83
C GLN A 535 -2.21 20.69 -18.78
N THR A 536 -1.69 20.24 -17.64
CA THR A 536 -0.33 19.72 -17.53
C THR A 536 -0.14 18.56 -18.52
N ALA A 537 0.92 18.59 -19.31
CA ALA A 537 1.29 17.51 -20.22
C ALA A 537 2.49 16.75 -19.64
N SER A 538 2.40 15.43 -19.56
CA SER A 538 3.52 14.59 -19.13
C SER A 538 4.65 14.51 -20.19
N GLU A 539 4.36 14.88 -21.42
CA GLU A 539 5.27 14.71 -22.57
C GLU A 539 6.07 15.97 -22.95
N ASN A 540 5.88 17.11 -22.29
CA ASN A 540 6.55 18.37 -22.68
C ASN A 540 7.74 18.73 -21.79
N MET A 541 8.72 17.81 -21.65
CA MET A 541 10.11 18.22 -21.41
C MET A 541 10.98 18.11 -22.66
N GLY A 542 10.42 18.24 -23.85
CA GLY A 542 11.17 18.59 -25.04
C GLY A 542 11.57 20.06 -24.97
N PHE A 543 12.86 20.36 -25.10
CA PHE A 543 13.36 21.71 -25.25
C PHE A 543 12.64 22.39 -26.43
N SER A 544 11.61 23.19 -26.15
CA SER A 544 11.01 24.05 -27.14
C SER A 544 11.96 25.22 -27.35
N PHE A 545 12.69 25.21 -28.49
CA PHE A 545 13.38 26.37 -29.04
C PHE A 545 12.38 27.38 -29.65
N ALA A 546 11.12 27.40 -29.28
CA ALA A 546 10.22 28.44 -29.67
C ALA A 546 10.71 29.76 -29.06
N LYS A 547 11.00 30.74 -29.92
CA LYS A 547 11.37 32.08 -29.50
C LYS A 547 10.34 32.59 -28.48
N LYS A 548 10.78 32.86 -27.25
CA LYS A 548 9.98 33.60 -26.25
C LYS A 548 9.60 34.95 -26.84
N ASN A 549 8.36 35.08 -27.27
CA ASN A 549 7.76 36.41 -27.43
C ASN A 549 7.44 36.93 -26.04
N LYS A 550 8.05 38.04 -25.68
CA LYS A 550 8.07 38.65 -24.32
C LYS A 550 6.72 39.13 -23.77
N GLU A 551 5.59 38.80 -24.35
CA GLU A 551 4.28 39.40 -23.97
C GLU A 551 3.26 38.40 -23.38
N THR A 552 3.56 37.12 -23.36
CA THR A 552 2.75 36.13 -22.56
C THR A 552 3.73 35.16 -21.96
N GLU A 553 4.06 35.31 -20.68
CA GLU A 553 4.67 34.21 -19.93
C GLU A 553 3.69 33.05 -19.99
N PRO A 554 4.07 31.86 -20.53
CA PRO A 554 3.24 30.68 -20.36
C PRO A 554 3.17 30.44 -18.85
N GLU A 555 1.98 30.43 -18.28
CA GLU A 555 1.77 29.88 -16.94
C GLU A 555 2.44 28.50 -16.96
N GLU A 556 3.48 28.32 -16.18
CA GLU A 556 4.12 27.01 -15.98
C GLU A 556 3.10 26.17 -15.24
N PHE A 557 2.43 25.25 -15.94
CA PHE A 557 1.50 24.29 -15.39
C PHE A 557 2.29 23.19 -14.64
N GLU A 558 2.97 23.58 -13.57
CA GLU A 558 3.72 22.65 -12.74
C GLU A 558 2.88 22.07 -11.62
N TRP A 559 3.14 20.82 -11.29
CA TRP A 559 2.62 20.22 -10.06
C TRP A 559 3.30 20.85 -8.84
N LYS A 560 2.50 21.24 -7.84
CA LYS A 560 2.96 21.86 -6.59
C LYS A 560 2.61 21.00 -5.41
N SER A 561 3.57 20.82 -4.50
CA SER A 561 3.33 20.15 -3.20
C SER A 561 2.55 21.09 -2.28
N ILE A 562 1.49 20.55 -1.66
CA ILE A 562 0.61 21.29 -0.73
C ILE A 562 0.53 20.64 0.66
N GLY A 563 1.14 19.46 0.85
CA GLY A 563 1.19 18.74 2.13
C GLY A 563 2.22 17.62 2.10
N GLY A 564 2.71 17.21 3.27
CA GLY A 564 3.70 16.13 3.43
C GLY A 564 3.09 14.84 3.98
N GLY A 565 3.96 13.86 4.32
CA GLY A 565 3.59 12.52 4.78
C GLY A 565 3.05 11.64 3.67
N ASP A 566 2.30 10.57 4.01
CA ASP A 566 1.44 9.89 3.06
C ASP A 566 0.24 10.78 2.78
N GLY A 567 0.18 11.37 1.60
CA GLY A 567 -0.96 12.19 1.21
C GLY A 567 -2.22 11.33 1.07
N MET A 568 -3.30 11.77 1.71
CA MET A 568 -4.57 11.03 1.75
C MET A 568 -5.64 11.68 0.88
N GLN A 569 -6.89 11.62 1.29
CA GLN A 569 -7.97 12.30 0.58
C GLN A 569 -7.80 13.82 0.64
N VAL A 570 -8.23 14.49 -0.41
CA VAL A 570 -8.25 15.95 -0.50
C VAL A 570 -9.67 16.41 -0.78
N GLN A 571 -10.09 17.48 -0.15
CA GLN A 571 -11.31 18.20 -0.49
C GLN A 571 -10.95 19.66 -0.76
N VAL A 572 -11.61 20.28 -1.72
CA VAL A 572 -11.42 21.68 -2.07
C VAL A 572 -12.75 22.43 -2.04
N ASP A 573 -12.75 23.62 -1.44
CA ASP A 573 -13.90 24.53 -1.49
C ASP A 573 -13.97 25.13 -2.89
N THR A 574 -14.91 24.63 -3.71
CA THR A 574 -15.05 25.04 -5.12
C THR A 574 -15.65 26.43 -5.30
N ARG A 575 -16.02 27.13 -4.21
CA ARG A 575 -16.48 28.50 -4.22
C ARG A 575 -15.32 29.48 -4.36
N ASP A 576 -14.15 29.14 -3.80
CA ASP A 576 -12.92 29.95 -3.87
C ASP A 576 -11.76 29.25 -4.61
N ASN A 577 -11.80 27.92 -4.79
CA ASN A 577 -10.75 27.07 -5.37
C ASN A 577 -9.38 27.19 -4.67
N LYS A 578 -9.34 27.59 -3.41
CA LYS A 578 -8.14 27.92 -2.63
C LYS A 578 -8.14 27.31 -1.24
N THR A 579 -9.31 27.17 -0.63
CA THR A 579 -9.45 26.52 0.67
C THR A 579 -9.46 25.00 0.46
N ILE A 580 -8.42 24.33 0.97
CA ILE A 580 -8.26 22.90 0.85
C ILE A 580 -8.28 22.22 2.23
N TYR A 581 -8.74 20.98 2.23
CA TYR A 581 -8.68 20.07 3.35
C TYR A 581 -7.83 18.90 2.90
N SER A 582 -6.63 18.75 3.46
CA SER A 582 -5.68 17.70 3.11
C SER A 582 -4.99 17.18 4.35
N GLY A 583 -4.48 15.99 4.31
CA GLY A 583 -3.83 15.39 5.48
C GLY A 583 -3.01 14.18 5.16
N SER A 584 -2.49 13.60 6.23
CA SER A 584 -1.67 12.39 6.22
C SER A 584 -2.41 11.21 6.86
N GLN A 585 -1.72 10.09 6.94
CA GLN A 585 -2.21 8.82 7.45
C GLN A 585 -2.83 8.95 8.85
N PHE A 586 -3.80 8.08 9.15
CA PHE A 586 -4.52 8.01 10.43
C PHE A 586 -5.29 9.30 10.80
N GLY A 587 -5.68 10.09 9.78
CA GLY A 587 -6.60 11.20 9.97
C GLY A 587 -5.98 12.51 10.46
N PHE A 588 -4.69 12.70 10.35
CA PHE A 588 -4.07 13.99 10.61
C PHE A 588 -4.33 14.94 9.44
N TYR A 589 -5.47 15.61 9.47
CA TYR A 589 -5.89 16.58 8.45
C TYR A 589 -5.66 18.01 8.88
N SER A 590 -5.64 18.90 7.90
CA SER A 590 -5.68 20.35 8.09
C SER A 590 -6.55 21.03 7.04
N ARG A 591 -7.18 22.15 7.42
CA ARG A 591 -7.70 23.13 6.48
C ARG A 591 -6.62 24.18 6.22
N LYS A 592 -6.31 24.42 4.96
CA LYS A 592 -5.30 25.37 4.52
C LYS A 592 -5.88 26.26 3.42
N ASN A 593 -5.44 27.49 3.35
CA ASN A 593 -5.73 28.36 2.21
C ASN A 593 -4.45 28.52 1.39
N LEU A 594 -4.52 28.29 0.07
CA LEU A 594 -3.34 28.30 -0.81
C LEU A 594 -2.72 29.70 -1.03
N ASP A 595 -3.46 30.79 -0.73
CA ASP A 595 -2.95 32.17 -0.86
C ASP A 595 -2.24 32.67 0.40
N ASN A 596 -2.36 31.96 1.51
CA ASN A 596 -1.75 32.37 2.78
C ASN A 596 -1.42 31.13 3.63
N ASP A 597 -0.53 31.30 4.60
CA ASP A 597 -0.07 30.20 5.47
C ASP A 597 -1.00 29.87 6.63
N LYS A 598 -2.23 30.41 6.64
CA LYS A 598 -3.20 30.09 7.69
C LYS A 598 -3.63 28.64 7.56
N TYR A 599 -3.43 27.89 8.63
CA TYR A 599 -3.86 26.51 8.70
C TYR A 599 -4.62 26.23 10.00
N LEU A 600 -5.55 25.28 9.93
CA LEU A 600 -6.29 24.74 11.07
C LEU A 600 -6.06 23.23 11.10
N SER A 601 -5.52 22.72 12.20
CA SER A 601 -5.40 21.27 12.41
C SER A 601 -6.77 20.65 12.67
N ILE A 602 -7.07 19.53 12.01
CA ILE A 602 -8.33 18.81 12.09
C ILE A 602 -8.03 17.37 12.47
N HIS A 603 -8.18 17.04 13.74
CA HIS A 603 -8.02 15.68 14.24
C HIS A 603 -8.92 15.51 15.47
N PRO A 604 -10.14 14.98 15.31
CA PRO A 604 -11.03 14.73 16.44
C PRO A 604 -10.35 13.84 17.46
N MET A 605 -10.45 14.19 18.72
CA MET A 605 -9.92 13.42 19.83
C MET A 605 -11.09 12.91 20.69
N HIS A 606 -10.94 11.72 21.26
CA HIS A 606 -11.88 11.20 22.25
C HIS A 606 -11.76 11.99 23.55
N ASP A 607 -12.79 11.97 24.36
CA ASP A 607 -12.71 12.57 25.69
C ASP A 607 -12.00 11.67 26.68
N LEU A 608 -11.40 12.28 27.70
CA LEU A 608 -10.72 11.54 28.76
C LEU A 608 -11.71 10.57 29.42
N GLY A 609 -11.33 9.31 29.53
CA GLY A 609 -12.21 8.23 30.04
C GLY A 609 -13.06 7.54 28.98
N GLU A 610 -13.15 8.07 27.74
CA GLU A 610 -13.78 7.39 26.62
C GLU A 610 -12.82 6.40 25.95
N THR A 611 -13.40 5.47 25.17
CA THR A 611 -12.63 4.59 24.33
C THR A 611 -11.98 5.40 23.21
N LYS A 612 -10.69 5.17 22.99
CA LYS A 612 -9.92 5.82 21.93
C LYS A 612 -10.63 5.70 20.58
N LEU A 613 -10.68 6.82 19.85
CA LEU A 613 -11.12 6.82 18.46
C LEU A 613 -10.13 6.01 17.61
N ARG A 614 -10.66 5.29 16.64
CA ARG A 614 -9.87 4.52 15.67
C ARG A 614 -9.96 5.17 14.31
N TYR A 615 -8.81 5.32 13.67
CA TYR A 615 -8.67 5.97 12.38
C TYR A 615 -8.12 5.00 11.36
N ASN A 616 -8.73 4.95 10.17
CA ASN A 616 -8.17 4.21 9.05
C ASN A 616 -6.85 4.84 8.61
N TRP A 617 -6.01 4.07 7.97
CA TRP A 617 -4.84 4.62 7.26
C TRP A 617 -5.27 5.74 6.31
N GLN A 618 -6.28 5.48 5.49
CA GLN A 618 -6.95 6.46 4.63
C GLN A 618 -8.25 6.92 5.29
N THR A 619 -8.16 7.68 6.37
CA THR A 619 -9.33 8.23 7.06
C THR A 619 -10.17 9.08 6.10
N PRO A 620 -11.47 8.79 5.91
CA PRO A 620 -12.29 9.52 4.95
C PRO A 620 -12.75 10.87 5.47
N ILE A 621 -12.73 11.86 4.58
CA ILE A 621 -13.29 13.18 4.77
C ILE A 621 -14.24 13.55 3.63
N LEU A 622 -15.21 14.40 3.88
CA LEU A 622 -16.17 14.85 2.88
C LEU A 622 -16.59 16.30 3.12
N LEU A 623 -16.49 17.13 2.09
CA LEU A 623 -17.17 18.43 2.01
C LEU A 623 -18.56 18.23 1.42
N SER A 624 -19.61 18.77 2.09
CA SER A 624 -20.96 18.67 1.59
C SER A 624 -21.11 19.42 0.25
N ARG A 625 -21.74 18.77 -0.71
CA ARG A 625 -22.06 19.41 -2.00
C ARG A 625 -23.17 20.45 -1.89
N HIS A 626 -24.03 20.34 -0.88
CA HIS A 626 -25.16 21.26 -0.65
C HIS A 626 -24.73 22.53 0.06
N ASN A 627 -23.74 22.43 0.97
CA ASN A 627 -23.17 23.56 1.68
C ASN A 627 -21.73 23.24 2.08
N GLN A 628 -20.75 23.86 1.43
CA GLN A 628 -19.32 23.60 1.65
C GLN A 628 -18.76 24.20 2.96
N ASP A 629 -19.59 24.76 3.82
CA ASP A 629 -19.25 25.02 5.22
C ASP A 629 -19.41 23.75 6.09
N VAL A 630 -20.20 22.78 5.58
CA VAL A 630 -20.42 21.49 6.25
C VAL A 630 -19.31 20.50 5.84
N PHE A 631 -18.58 20.05 6.85
CA PHE A 631 -17.48 19.10 6.71
C PHE A 631 -17.73 17.85 7.55
N TYR A 632 -17.61 16.67 6.94
CA TYR A 632 -17.71 15.38 7.59
C TYR A 632 -16.35 14.71 7.71
N TYR A 633 -16.16 13.95 8.80
CA TYR A 633 -14.92 13.25 9.10
C TYR A 633 -15.24 11.86 9.73
N GLY A 634 -14.60 10.79 9.25
CA GLY A 634 -14.82 9.43 9.71
C GLY A 634 -13.66 8.90 10.54
N SER A 635 -13.93 8.57 11.80
CA SER A 635 -13.09 7.68 12.63
C SER A 635 -13.74 6.27 12.67
N ASN A 636 -13.95 5.66 13.83
CA ASN A 636 -14.99 4.63 14.02
C ASN A 636 -16.38 5.26 14.28
N LYS A 637 -16.42 6.59 14.40
CA LYS A 637 -17.62 7.42 14.54
C LYS A 637 -17.63 8.47 13.45
N ILE A 638 -18.80 9.08 13.18
CA ILE A 638 -18.92 10.24 12.32
C ILE A 638 -18.83 11.53 13.12
N HIS A 639 -18.02 12.45 12.63
CA HIS A 639 -17.89 13.80 13.13
C HIS A 639 -18.34 14.79 12.05
N ARG A 640 -18.98 15.89 12.43
CA ARG A 640 -19.45 16.97 11.54
C ARG A 640 -19.08 18.33 12.08
N SER A 641 -18.70 19.22 11.18
CA SER A 641 -18.63 20.65 11.39
C SER A 641 -19.63 21.36 10.50
N LEU A 642 -20.19 22.47 10.97
CA LEU A 642 -21.05 23.38 10.19
C LEU A 642 -20.34 24.71 9.84
N ASN A 643 -19.07 24.85 10.22
CA ASN A 643 -18.26 26.05 10.08
C ASN A 643 -16.83 25.74 9.60
N LYS A 644 -16.72 25.03 8.48
CA LYS A 644 -15.43 24.76 7.81
C LYS A 644 -14.40 24.05 8.70
N ALA A 645 -14.85 23.04 9.45
CA ALA A 645 -14.06 22.23 10.39
C ALA A 645 -13.48 23.00 11.61
N GLU A 646 -13.92 24.21 11.90
CA GLU A 646 -13.47 24.91 13.12
C GLU A 646 -13.96 24.25 14.41
N ASN A 647 -15.19 23.70 14.38
CA ASN A 647 -15.74 22.94 15.48
C ASN A 647 -16.32 21.64 14.95
N LEU A 648 -15.78 20.52 15.42
CA LEU A 648 -16.26 19.19 15.08
C LEU A 648 -17.11 18.63 16.22
N GLN A 649 -18.31 18.17 15.88
CA GLN A 649 -19.22 17.47 16.78
C GLN A 649 -19.29 16.00 16.38
N THR A 650 -19.10 15.12 17.34
CA THR A 650 -19.36 13.67 17.17
C THR A 650 -20.88 13.45 17.08
N LEU A 651 -21.34 12.82 16.00
CA LEU A 651 -22.77 12.60 15.74
C LEU A 651 -23.23 11.16 15.97
N SER A 652 -22.31 10.22 16.11
CA SER A 652 -22.70 8.80 16.20
C SER A 652 -21.99 8.09 17.34
N ASP A 653 -22.55 6.97 17.75
CA ASP A 653 -21.80 5.92 18.44
C ASP A 653 -20.84 5.22 17.46
N ASP A 654 -20.19 4.14 17.92
CA ASP A 654 -19.32 3.30 17.06
C ASP A 654 -20.17 2.63 15.97
N LEU A 655 -19.90 2.96 14.71
CA LEU A 655 -20.65 2.44 13.54
C LEU A 655 -20.03 1.15 12.97
N THR A 656 -18.98 0.66 13.56
CA THR A 656 -18.23 -0.53 13.13
C THR A 656 -18.63 -1.76 13.94
N LYS A 657 -18.02 -2.92 13.65
CA LYS A 657 -18.15 -4.13 14.50
C LYS A 657 -17.22 -4.09 15.73
N GLY A 658 -16.46 -3.01 15.90
CA GLY A 658 -15.53 -2.82 17.00
C GLY A 658 -14.08 -3.19 16.67
N LYS A 659 -13.19 -2.94 17.63
CA LYS A 659 -11.76 -3.22 17.47
C LYS A 659 -11.47 -4.73 17.48
N LYS A 660 -10.43 -5.12 16.74
CA LYS A 660 -9.78 -6.42 16.91
C LYS A 660 -8.41 -6.22 17.60
N THR A 661 -7.96 -7.24 18.32
CA THR A 661 -6.62 -7.26 18.88
C THR A 661 -5.61 -7.44 17.76
N GLY A 662 -4.62 -6.56 17.68
CA GLY A 662 -3.58 -6.56 16.66
C GLY A 662 -2.80 -5.25 16.65
N THR A 663 -1.85 -5.17 15.74
CA THR A 663 -0.90 -4.05 15.59
C THR A 663 -1.37 -2.98 14.60
N VAL A 664 -2.52 -3.18 13.92
CA VAL A 664 -3.06 -2.26 12.92
C VAL A 664 -4.45 -1.79 13.35
N PRO A 665 -4.75 -0.48 13.33
CA PRO A 665 -6.10 0.02 13.58
C PRO A 665 -7.13 -0.65 12.67
N TYR A 666 -8.23 -1.14 13.27
CA TYR A 666 -9.31 -1.85 12.59
C TYR A 666 -10.66 -1.55 13.26
N GLY A 667 -11.75 -1.76 12.55
CA GLY A 667 -13.06 -1.26 12.94
C GLY A 667 -13.10 0.25 12.74
N THR A 668 -12.90 0.70 11.51
CA THR A 668 -12.81 2.11 11.11
C THR A 668 -13.67 2.40 9.89
N ILE A 669 -14.13 3.63 9.75
CA ILE A 669 -14.84 4.09 8.55
C ILE A 669 -13.83 4.25 7.41
N THR A 670 -14.17 3.71 6.23
CA THR A 670 -13.34 3.73 5.02
C THR A 670 -13.92 4.62 3.92
N SER A 671 -15.23 4.85 3.95
CA SER A 671 -15.92 5.65 2.93
C SER A 671 -17.07 6.42 3.55
N ILE A 672 -17.24 7.69 3.14
CA ILE A 672 -18.36 8.57 3.47
C ILE A 672 -18.94 9.09 2.17
N CYS A 673 -20.26 9.08 2.03
CA CYS A 673 -20.97 9.68 0.90
C CYS A 673 -22.21 10.42 1.37
N GLU A 674 -22.40 11.66 0.90
CA GLU A 674 -23.65 12.39 1.00
C GLU A 674 -24.39 12.30 -0.34
N SER A 675 -25.69 12.06 -0.31
CA SER A 675 -26.52 12.04 -1.52
C SER A 675 -26.46 13.41 -2.22
N PRO A 676 -26.17 13.44 -3.54
CA PRO A 676 -26.23 14.71 -4.28
C PRO A 676 -27.64 15.26 -4.43
N LEU A 677 -28.68 14.45 -4.19
CA LEU A 677 -30.08 14.82 -4.34
C LEU A 677 -30.71 15.32 -3.03
N LYS A 678 -30.13 14.95 -1.87
CA LYS A 678 -30.72 15.24 -0.57
C LYS A 678 -29.67 15.53 0.48
N PHE A 679 -29.65 16.76 1.00
CA PHE A 679 -28.82 17.16 2.13
C PHE A 679 -29.08 16.28 3.35
N GLY A 680 -28.01 15.80 3.99
CA GLY A 680 -28.08 14.98 5.19
C GLY A 680 -28.53 13.53 4.99
N LEU A 681 -28.74 13.07 3.75
CA LEU A 681 -28.82 11.65 3.43
C LEU A 681 -27.37 11.13 3.27
N LEU A 682 -26.89 10.44 4.31
CA LEU A 682 -25.49 10.01 4.44
C LEU A 682 -25.39 8.49 4.40
N TYR A 683 -24.32 8.02 3.77
CA TYR A 683 -23.92 6.61 3.80
C TYR A 683 -22.48 6.49 4.24
N ILE A 684 -22.16 5.46 5.03
CA ILE A 684 -20.78 5.10 5.37
C ILE A 684 -20.53 3.62 5.09
N GLY A 685 -19.26 3.32 4.82
CA GLY A 685 -18.72 1.96 4.75
C GLY A 685 -17.54 1.80 5.70
N THR A 686 -17.28 0.59 6.16
CA THR A 686 -16.23 0.28 7.14
C THR A 686 -15.27 -0.80 6.63
N ASP A 687 -14.08 -0.90 7.24
CA ASP A 687 -13.09 -1.94 6.94
C ASP A 687 -13.51 -3.35 7.42
N ASP A 688 -14.49 -3.44 8.28
CA ASP A 688 -15.06 -4.69 8.82
C ASP A 688 -16.40 -5.09 8.18
N GLY A 689 -16.83 -4.33 7.13
CA GLY A 689 -17.93 -4.70 6.25
C GLY A 689 -19.31 -4.17 6.67
N ASN A 690 -19.39 -3.20 7.58
CA ASN A 690 -20.65 -2.52 7.84
C ASN A 690 -20.92 -1.45 6.77
N ILE A 691 -22.17 -1.36 6.35
CA ILE A 691 -22.72 -0.25 5.58
C ILE A 691 -23.87 0.32 6.38
N GLN A 692 -23.85 1.63 6.64
CA GLN A 692 -24.87 2.29 7.41
C GLN A 692 -25.42 3.50 6.67
N VAL A 693 -26.69 3.80 6.86
CA VAL A 693 -27.38 4.96 6.30
C VAL A 693 -27.96 5.84 7.40
N SER A 694 -27.82 7.15 7.25
CA SER A 694 -28.53 8.16 8.01
C SER A 694 -29.39 9.00 7.05
N LYS A 695 -30.65 9.25 7.41
CA LYS A 695 -31.60 10.05 6.62
C LYS A 695 -31.88 11.44 7.25
N ASP A 696 -31.22 11.75 8.34
CA ASP A 696 -31.47 12.92 9.20
C ASP A 696 -30.21 13.72 9.53
N GLY A 697 -29.20 13.66 8.66
CA GLY A 697 -27.98 14.44 8.82
C GLY A 697 -26.95 13.84 9.79
N GLY A 698 -27.05 12.53 10.08
CA GLY A 698 -26.09 11.81 10.89
C GLY A 698 -26.51 11.61 12.35
N TYR A 699 -27.75 11.99 12.73
CA TYR A 699 -28.22 11.82 14.10
C TYR A 699 -28.68 10.38 14.41
N ASN A 700 -29.31 9.70 13.43
CA ASN A 700 -29.70 8.31 13.55
C ASN A 700 -29.09 7.50 12.41
N TRP A 701 -28.58 6.29 12.73
CA TRP A 701 -27.94 5.39 11.77
C TRP A 701 -28.62 4.04 11.74
N THR A 702 -28.79 3.49 10.55
CA THR A 702 -29.38 2.15 10.31
C THR A 702 -28.38 1.30 9.57
N LEU A 703 -28.06 0.13 10.13
CA LEU A 703 -27.23 -0.90 9.49
C LEU A 703 -28.00 -1.53 8.31
N VAL A 704 -27.39 -1.51 7.12
CA VAL A 704 -28.04 -1.92 5.86
C VAL A 704 -27.22 -2.95 5.06
N ASN A 705 -26.46 -3.81 5.71
CA ASN A 705 -25.58 -4.78 5.03
C ASN A 705 -26.20 -6.18 4.85
N LYS A 706 -27.52 -6.38 5.08
CA LYS A 706 -28.18 -7.67 4.93
C LYS A 706 -28.11 -8.16 3.46
N GLY A 707 -27.56 -9.35 3.26
CA GLY A 707 -27.41 -9.98 1.93
C GLY A 707 -26.10 -9.65 1.23
N LEU A 708 -25.22 -8.88 1.86
CA LEU A 708 -23.86 -8.65 1.39
C LEU A 708 -22.88 -9.68 2.00
N PRO A 709 -21.72 -9.94 1.35
CA PRO A 709 -20.65 -10.71 1.96
C PRO A 709 -20.17 -10.05 3.25
N GLU A 710 -20.01 -10.85 4.30
CA GLU A 710 -19.58 -10.34 5.60
C GLU A 710 -18.07 -10.09 5.67
N ASN A 711 -17.68 -9.14 6.51
CA ASN A 711 -16.28 -8.84 6.86
C ASN A 711 -15.38 -8.41 5.70
N LEU A 712 -15.94 -8.06 4.54
CA LEU A 712 -15.18 -7.46 3.45
C LEU A 712 -15.05 -5.96 3.65
N TRP A 713 -13.87 -5.45 3.33
CA TRP A 713 -13.60 -4.02 3.31
C TRP A 713 -14.51 -3.29 2.34
N VAL A 714 -15.29 -2.32 2.81
CA VAL A 714 -16.09 -1.45 1.94
C VAL A 714 -15.17 -0.41 1.33
N SER A 715 -14.81 -0.59 0.06
CA SER A 715 -13.87 0.31 -0.62
C SER A 715 -14.53 1.63 -1.03
N LYS A 716 -15.80 1.60 -1.47
CA LYS A 716 -16.54 2.81 -1.84
C LYS A 716 -18.04 2.65 -1.60
N VAL A 717 -18.65 3.74 -1.13
CA VAL A 717 -20.11 3.94 -1.15
C VAL A 717 -20.40 5.15 -2.04
N ALA A 718 -21.35 5.03 -2.98
CA ALA A 718 -21.73 6.08 -3.92
C ALA A 718 -23.25 6.21 -4.04
N ALA A 719 -23.81 7.29 -3.52
CA ALA A 719 -25.23 7.63 -3.71
C ALA A 719 -25.46 8.16 -5.13
N SER A 720 -26.58 7.76 -5.71
CA SER A 720 -26.97 8.13 -7.09
C SER A 720 -27.24 9.63 -7.24
N SER A 721 -26.88 10.16 -8.40
CA SER A 721 -27.27 11.49 -8.85
C SER A 721 -28.61 11.55 -9.59
N HIS A 722 -29.23 10.38 -9.86
CA HIS A 722 -30.48 10.27 -10.60
C HIS A 722 -31.67 9.81 -9.74
N LYS A 723 -31.41 9.00 -8.70
CA LYS A 723 -32.48 8.44 -7.86
C LYS A 723 -32.09 8.47 -6.38
N GLU A 724 -32.90 9.15 -5.55
CA GLU A 724 -32.60 9.38 -4.12
C GLU A 724 -32.35 8.09 -3.34
N GLY A 725 -33.14 7.03 -3.58
CA GLY A 725 -33.01 5.73 -2.89
C GLY A 725 -31.90 4.83 -3.43
N ARG A 726 -31.26 5.17 -4.56
CA ARG A 726 -30.21 4.36 -5.15
C ARG A 726 -28.86 4.63 -4.49
N VAL A 727 -28.17 3.53 -4.15
CA VAL A 727 -26.79 3.55 -3.66
C VAL A 727 -26.02 2.36 -4.24
N LEU A 728 -24.77 2.61 -4.61
CA LEU A 728 -23.82 1.63 -5.10
C LEU A 728 -22.74 1.41 -4.05
N VAL A 729 -22.28 0.16 -3.91
CA VAL A 729 -21.14 -0.17 -3.04
C VAL A 729 -20.19 -1.12 -3.72
N THR A 730 -18.89 -0.89 -3.53
CA THR A 730 -17.84 -1.83 -3.87
C THR A 730 -17.21 -2.39 -2.61
N LEU A 731 -16.92 -3.70 -2.63
CA LEU A 731 -16.24 -4.40 -1.55
C LEU A 731 -14.94 -4.98 -2.09
N ASN A 732 -13.91 -5.02 -1.24
CA ASN A 732 -12.57 -5.42 -1.62
C ASN A 732 -12.06 -6.54 -0.71
N GLY A 733 -11.72 -7.67 -1.32
CA GLY A 733 -11.29 -8.88 -0.61
C GLY A 733 -9.78 -9.12 -0.62
N TYR A 734 -8.97 -8.21 -1.17
CA TYR A 734 -7.56 -8.47 -1.38
C TYR A 734 -6.80 -8.78 -0.06
N ARG A 735 -7.26 -8.25 1.09
CA ARG A 735 -6.73 -8.56 2.43
C ARG A 735 -7.10 -9.94 2.97
N TYR A 736 -7.68 -10.76 2.12
CA TYR A 736 -7.94 -12.19 2.31
C TYR A 736 -7.38 -13.01 1.14
N ASP A 737 -6.54 -12.41 0.27
CA ASP A 737 -6.10 -12.95 -1.03
C ASP A 737 -7.31 -13.38 -1.90
N ASN A 738 -8.47 -12.72 -1.70
CA ASN A 738 -9.67 -12.94 -2.50
C ASN A 738 -9.80 -11.83 -3.54
N PHE A 739 -9.75 -12.23 -4.80
CA PHE A 739 -9.76 -11.31 -5.95
C PHE A 739 -11.13 -11.16 -6.60
N SER A 740 -12.21 -11.63 -5.97
CA SER A 740 -13.56 -11.49 -6.54
C SER A 740 -13.98 -10.02 -6.69
N ALA A 741 -14.63 -9.71 -7.80
CA ALA A 741 -15.21 -8.41 -8.05
C ALA A 741 -16.57 -8.28 -7.34
N TRP A 742 -16.62 -7.51 -6.27
CA TRP A 742 -17.80 -7.32 -5.45
C TRP A 742 -18.38 -5.91 -5.66
N ILE A 743 -19.48 -5.81 -6.41
CA ILE A 743 -20.25 -4.58 -6.57
C ILE A 743 -21.73 -4.87 -6.39
N TYR A 744 -22.40 -4.02 -5.62
CA TYR A 744 -23.83 -4.16 -5.31
C TYR A 744 -24.54 -2.82 -5.50
N MET A 745 -25.80 -2.90 -5.89
CA MET A 745 -26.71 -1.77 -6.04
C MET A 745 -27.97 -2.00 -5.20
N SER A 746 -28.40 -0.97 -4.50
CA SER A 746 -29.70 -0.86 -3.83
C SER A 746 -30.51 0.26 -4.48
N GLU A 747 -31.82 0.09 -4.55
CA GLU A 747 -32.77 1.09 -5.03
C GLU A 747 -33.66 1.66 -3.90
N ASP A 748 -33.44 1.21 -2.65
CA ASP A 748 -34.28 1.44 -1.48
C ASP A 748 -33.48 1.84 -0.24
N TYR A 749 -32.46 2.69 -0.42
CA TYR A 749 -31.58 3.21 0.65
C TYR A 749 -30.76 2.11 1.35
N GLY A 750 -30.45 1.02 0.68
CA GLY A 750 -29.68 -0.09 1.26
C GLY A 750 -30.53 -1.15 1.97
N THR A 751 -31.86 -1.06 1.92
CA THR A 751 -32.74 -2.08 2.56
C THR A 751 -32.59 -3.43 1.88
N THR A 752 -32.47 -3.44 0.54
CA THR A 752 -32.18 -4.63 -0.26
C THR A 752 -31.05 -4.38 -1.23
N TRP A 753 -30.24 -5.41 -1.51
CA TRP A 753 -29.08 -5.34 -2.38
C TRP A 753 -29.17 -6.35 -3.51
N LYS A 754 -28.77 -5.91 -4.69
CA LYS A 754 -28.58 -6.75 -5.88
C LYS A 754 -27.12 -6.70 -6.29
N GLN A 755 -26.49 -7.86 -6.43
CA GLN A 755 -25.17 -7.93 -7.07
C GLN A 755 -25.30 -7.57 -8.55
N ILE A 756 -24.42 -6.71 -9.01
CA ILE A 756 -24.26 -6.32 -10.42
C ILE A 756 -22.83 -6.65 -10.84
N GLY A 757 -22.48 -6.52 -12.15
CA GLY A 757 -21.13 -6.75 -12.64
C GLY A 757 -20.61 -8.18 -12.39
N THR A 758 -21.48 -9.19 -12.50
CA THR A 758 -21.10 -10.60 -12.33
C THR A 758 -20.23 -11.13 -13.49
N ASP A 759 -20.11 -10.36 -14.55
CA ASP A 759 -19.25 -10.59 -15.72
C ASP A 759 -17.84 -9.97 -15.55
N LEU A 760 -17.64 -9.10 -14.57
CA LEU A 760 -16.32 -8.53 -14.27
C LEU A 760 -15.29 -9.64 -13.95
N PRO A 761 -14.03 -9.46 -14.34
CA PRO A 761 -12.98 -10.39 -13.99
C PRO A 761 -12.72 -10.43 -12.47
N LEU A 762 -11.93 -11.45 -12.04
CA LEU A 762 -11.51 -11.60 -10.65
C LEU A 762 -10.44 -10.54 -10.32
N GLU A 763 -10.91 -9.35 -10.03
CA GLU A 763 -10.11 -8.18 -9.69
C GLU A 763 -10.80 -7.42 -8.55
N PRO A 764 -10.13 -7.15 -7.43
CA PRO A 764 -10.68 -6.34 -6.35
C PRO A 764 -11.12 -4.97 -6.85
N LEU A 765 -12.28 -4.50 -6.40
CA LEU A 765 -12.84 -3.23 -6.82
C LEU A 765 -12.55 -2.14 -5.78
N ASN A 766 -12.12 -0.96 -6.24
CA ASN A 766 -11.74 0.16 -5.39
C ASN A 766 -12.75 1.30 -5.43
N VAL A 767 -13.37 1.56 -6.58
CA VAL A 767 -14.23 2.72 -6.77
C VAL A 767 -15.34 2.44 -7.79
N VAL A 768 -16.51 3.03 -7.55
CA VAL A 768 -17.61 3.11 -8.50
C VAL A 768 -18.14 4.53 -8.59
N LYS A 769 -18.46 4.98 -9.81
CA LYS A 769 -19.12 6.26 -10.10
C LYS A 769 -20.26 6.06 -11.08
N GLU A 770 -21.39 6.73 -10.83
CA GLU A 770 -22.49 6.89 -11.77
C GLU A 770 -22.23 8.14 -12.64
N ASP A 771 -22.52 8.04 -13.93
CA ASP A 771 -22.42 9.20 -14.82
C ASP A 771 -23.49 10.24 -14.45
N PRO A 772 -23.13 11.52 -14.23
CA PRO A 772 -24.08 12.52 -13.77
C PRO A 772 -25.10 12.95 -14.81
N LEU A 773 -24.86 12.65 -16.10
CA LEU A 773 -25.73 13.03 -17.22
C LEU A 773 -26.57 11.85 -17.72
N ILE A 774 -26.05 10.61 -17.64
CA ILE A 774 -26.68 9.42 -18.21
C ILE A 774 -26.80 8.34 -17.13
N GLU A 775 -28.01 8.13 -16.64
CA GLU A 775 -28.33 7.23 -15.53
C GLU A 775 -27.79 5.80 -15.71
N ASN A 776 -27.81 5.28 -16.94
CA ASN A 776 -27.42 3.90 -17.22
C ASN A 776 -25.91 3.66 -17.26
N ILE A 777 -25.09 4.71 -17.20
CA ILE A 777 -23.63 4.59 -17.30
C ILE A 777 -23.01 4.53 -15.91
N LEU A 778 -22.22 3.47 -15.66
CA LEU A 778 -21.40 3.30 -14.48
C LEU A 778 -19.93 3.15 -14.87
N TYR A 779 -19.04 3.73 -14.10
CA TYR A 779 -17.59 3.58 -14.18
C TYR A 779 -17.08 2.86 -12.95
N VAL A 780 -16.23 1.84 -13.12
CA VAL A 780 -15.68 1.03 -12.01
C VAL A 780 -14.17 0.91 -12.18
N GLY A 781 -13.43 1.30 -11.14
CA GLY A 781 -11.98 1.11 -11.04
C GLY A 781 -11.66 -0.13 -10.22
N SER A 782 -10.80 -1.00 -10.76
CA SER A 782 -10.29 -2.21 -10.13
C SER A 782 -8.79 -2.12 -9.85
N ASP A 783 -8.20 -3.19 -9.31
CA ASP A 783 -6.74 -3.31 -9.17
C ASP A 783 -5.98 -3.47 -10.50
N ASN A 784 -6.68 -3.69 -11.62
CA ASN A 784 -6.04 -3.91 -12.93
C ASN A 784 -6.67 -3.10 -14.08
N GLY A 785 -7.54 -2.14 -13.82
CA GLY A 785 -8.05 -1.32 -14.91
C GLY A 785 -9.41 -0.66 -14.66
N LEU A 786 -9.96 -0.11 -15.75
CA LEU A 786 -11.20 0.65 -15.79
C LEU A 786 -12.27 -0.08 -16.59
N TYR A 787 -13.46 -0.16 -16.03
CA TYR A 787 -14.63 -0.79 -16.66
C TYR A 787 -15.80 0.20 -16.72
N THR A 788 -16.60 0.07 -17.78
CA THR A 788 -17.79 0.91 -17.98
C THR A 788 -18.99 0.03 -18.32
N SER A 789 -20.13 0.30 -17.66
CA SER A 789 -21.43 -0.30 -17.98
C SER A 789 -22.30 0.72 -18.70
N PHE A 790 -23.16 0.24 -19.61
CA PHE A 790 -24.19 1.02 -20.30
C PHE A 790 -25.62 0.61 -19.92
N ASP A 791 -25.78 -0.27 -18.96
CA ASP A 791 -27.05 -0.92 -18.59
C ASP A 791 -27.24 -1.04 -17.06
N LEU A 792 -26.74 -0.05 -16.31
CA LEU A 792 -26.78 -0.04 -14.85
C LEU A 792 -26.11 -1.28 -14.21
N GLY A 793 -24.97 -1.70 -14.76
CA GLY A 793 -24.14 -2.75 -14.21
C GLY A 793 -24.62 -4.17 -14.46
N LYS A 794 -25.52 -4.40 -15.42
CA LYS A 794 -25.86 -5.75 -15.86
C LYS A 794 -24.70 -6.39 -16.63
N SER A 795 -23.96 -5.56 -17.39
CA SER A 795 -22.73 -5.95 -18.08
C SER A 795 -21.70 -4.83 -18.03
N PHE A 796 -20.40 -5.20 -18.11
CA PHE A 796 -19.29 -4.26 -18.13
C PHE A 796 -18.36 -4.49 -19.31
N MET A 797 -17.77 -3.41 -19.80
CA MET A 797 -16.79 -3.41 -20.89
C MET A 797 -15.50 -2.75 -20.41
N ASN A 798 -14.35 -3.26 -20.86
CA ASN A 798 -13.08 -2.60 -20.64
C ASN A 798 -13.04 -1.21 -21.29
N MET A 799 -12.50 -0.24 -20.57
CA MET A 799 -12.25 1.11 -21.05
C MET A 799 -10.78 1.51 -20.89
N ASP A 800 -9.89 0.55 -20.88
CA ASP A 800 -8.49 0.74 -20.51
C ASP A 800 -7.45 0.36 -21.56
N ASN A 801 -7.82 0.23 -22.83
CA ASN A 801 -6.87 -0.13 -23.89
C ASN A 801 -5.72 0.89 -24.06
N HIS A 802 -5.92 2.13 -23.63
CA HIS A 802 -4.92 3.21 -23.62
C HIS A 802 -4.54 3.65 -22.20
N LEU A 803 -4.88 2.84 -21.20
CA LEU A 803 -4.42 2.95 -19.84
C LEU A 803 -3.51 1.76 -19.51
N PRO A 804 -2.43 1.95 -18.77
CA PRO A 804 -1.66 0.82 -18.24
C PRO A 804 -2.53 0.02 -17.26
N ARG A 805 -2.22 -1.27 -17.10
CA ARG A 805 -2.89 -2.13 -16.12
C ARG A 805 -2.37 -1.87 -14.73
N VAL A 806 -2.97 -0.91 -14.05
CA VAL A 806 -2.60 -0.49 -12.69
C VAL A 806 -3.86 -0.31 -11.84
N PRO A 807 -3.74 -0.33 -10.51
CA PRO A 807 -4.86 -0.08 -9.63
C PRO A 807 -5.43 1.31 -9.85
N ILE A 808 -6.73 1.38 -10.06
CA ILE A 808 -7.47 2.63 -10.10
C ILE A 808 -8.12 2.82 -8.73
N HIS A 809 -7.60 3.76 -7.96
CA HIS A 809 -8.04 3.99 -6.59
C HIS A 809 -9.19 4.97 -6.48
N ASP A 810 -9.24 5.97 -7.35
CA ASP A 810 -10.35 6.93 -7.33
C ASP A 810 -10.69 7.47 -8.72
N LEU A 811 -11.95 7.88 -8.88
CA LEU A 811 -12.51 8.45 -10.10
C LEU A 811 -13.25 9.74 -9.76
N VAL A 812 -13.01 10.80 -10.53
CA VAL A 812 -13.73 12.07 -10.41
C VAL A 812 -14.22 12.51 -11.77
N ILE A 813 -15.50 12.89 -11.85
CA ILE A 813 -16.07 13.49 -13.07
C ILE A 813 -16.12 15.00 -12.87
N GLN A 814 -15.31 15.72 -13.66
CA GLN A 814 -15.38 17.16 -13.74
C GLN A 814 -16.53 17.56 -14.68
N GLN A 815 -17.68 17.90 -14.09
CA GLN A 815 -18.94 18.02 -14.81
C GLN A 815 -18.96 19.12 -15.87
N ARG A 816 -18.33 20.29 -15.60
CA ARG A 816 -18.31 21.42 -16.56
C ARG A 816 -17.56 21.07 -17.85
N GLU A 817 -16.42 20.36 -17.73
CA GLU A 817 -15.61 19.98 -18.88
C GLU A 817 -16.00 18.61 -19.46
N ASN A 818 -16.94 17.90 -18.80
CA ASN A 818 -17.37 16.54 -19.13
C ASN A 818 -16.18 15.58 -19.25
N GLU A 819 -15.27 15.64 -18.26
CA GLU A 819 -14.05 14.83 -18.23
C GLU A 819 -14.03 13.87 -17.04
N LEU A 820 -13.58 12.64 -17.30
CA LEU A 820 -13.28 11.65 -16.27
C LEU A 820 -11.80 11.74 -15.91
N VAL A 821 -11.53 12.04 -14.64
CA VAL A 821 -10.19 12.04 -14.05
C VAL A 821 -9.98 10.72 -13.32
N VAL A 822 -8.91 10.02 -13.65
CA VAL A 822 -8.60 8.66 -13.17
C VAL A 822 -7.34 8.73 -12.31
N GLY A 823 -7.47 8.53 -11.01
CA GLY A 823 -6.37 8.45 -10.05
C GLY A 823 -5.86 7.02 -9.94
N THR A 824 -4.62 6.79 -10.36
CA THR A 824 -4.00 5.46 -10.34
C THR A 824 -3.00 5.32 -9.20
N HIS A 825 -2.78 4.09 -8.75
CA HIS A 825 -1.77 3.79 -7.74
C HIS A 825 -0.53 3.17 -8.39
N GLY A 826 0.24 4.03 -9.10
CA GLY A 826 1.49 3.62 -9.74
C GLY A 826 1.76 4.23 -11.13
N ARG A 827 0.80 4.95 -11.73
CA ARG A 827 0.98 5.59 -13.05
C ARG A 827 0.41 7.02 -13.08
N SER A 828 0.42 7.69 -11.94
CA SER A 828 -0.04 9.08 -11.79
C SER A 828 -1.52 9.26 -12.19
N ILE A 829 -1.89 10.33 -12.86
CA ILE A 829 -3.28 10.68 -13.17
C ILE A 829 -3.51 10.72 -14.66
N PHE A 830 -4.65 10.18 -15.09
CA PHE A 830 -5.13 10.25 -16.47
C PHE A 830 -6.45 11.00 -16.58
N ILE A 831 -6.67 11.63 -17.74
CA ILE A 831 -7.91 12.33 -18.06
C ILE A 831 -8.42 11.86 -19.41
N THR A 832 -9.76 11.66 -19.54
CA THR A 832 -10.44 11.43 -20.79
C THR A 832 -11.73 12.21 -20.87
N LYS A 833 -12.14 12.59 -22.11
CA LYS A 833 -13.44 13.23 -22.37
C LYS A 833 -14.56 12.20 -22.43
N LEU A 834 -15.65 12.45 -21.74
CA LEU A 834 -16.82 11.58 -21.73
C LEU A 834 -17.73 11.72 -22.96
N ASP A 835 -17.57 12.80 -23.76
CA ASP A 835 -18.36 13.00 -24.99
C ASP A 835 -18.27 11.80 -25.94
N ALA A 836 -17.09 11.18 -26.09
CA ALA A 836 -16.90 10.00 -26.90
C ALA A 836 -17.65 8.78 -26.33
N VAL A 837 -17.65 8.59 -25.03
CA VAL A 837 -18.39 7.54 -24.31
C VAL A 837 -19.88 7.72 -24.50
N HIS A 838 -20.39 8.94 -24.26
CA HIS A 838 -21.81 9.29 -24.44
C HIS A 838 -22.28 9.09 -25.90
N LYS A 839 -21.44 9.43 -26.89
CA LYS A 839 -21.72 9.19 -28.30
C LYS A 839 -21.87 7.71 -28.61
N ILE A 840 -20.97 6.86 -28.10
CA ILE A 840 -21.04 5.42 -28.26
C ILE A 840 -22.29 4.86 -27.59
N TYR A 841 -22.57 5.25 -26.33
CA TYR A 841 -23.80 4.89 -25.62
C TYR A 841 -25.06 5.18 -26.45
N ASN A 842 -25.20 6.43 -26.91
CA ASN A 842 -26.36 6.85 -27.70
C ASN A 842 -26.52 6.04 -29.01
N SER A 843 -25.39 5.66 -29.63
CA SER A 843 -25.44 4.83 -30.83
C SER A 843 -25.96 3.41 -30.57
N VAL A 844 -25.60 2.82 -29.40
CA VAL A 844 -26.07 1.49 -28.97
C VAL A 844 -27.56 1.57 -28.60
N ALA A 845 -27.95 2.53 -27.76
CA ALA A 845 -29.33 2.71 -27.32
C ALA A 845 -30.31 2.95 -28.48
N ASN A 846 -29.91 3.67 -29.53
CA ASN A 846 -30.72 3.91 -30.70
C ASN A 846 -30.89 2.65 -31.57
N LYS A 847 -29.84 1.81 -31.69
CA LYS A 847 -29.94 0.51 -32.39
C LYS A 847 -30.91 -0.43 -31.70
N GLU A 848 -30.88 -0.52 -30.37
CA GLU A 848 -31.80 -1.35 -29.59
C GLU A 848 -33.26 -0.89 -29.78
N LYS A 849 -33.53 0.42 -29.70
CA LYS A 849 -34.86 0.97 -29.97
C LYS A 849 -35.37 0.62 -31.39
N THR A 850 -34.49 0.69 -32.39
CA THR A 850 -34.85 0.35 -33.78
C THR A 850 -35.11 -1.14 -33.97
N ASN A 851 -34.43 -2.01 -33.26
CA ASN A 851 -34.66 -3.46 -33.29
C ASN A 851 -35.91 -3.89 -32.53
N LEU A 852 -36.32 -3.17 -31.48
CA LEU A 852 -37.57 -3.40 -30.75
C LEU A 852 -38.80 -2.86 -31.47
N SER A 853 -38.62 -1.97 -32.46
CA SER A 853 -39.71 -1.40 -33.29
C SER A 853 -39.93 -2.15 -34.60
N LYS A 854 -39.10 -3.13 -34.91
CA LYS A 854 -39.25 -4.11 -36.00
C LYS A 854 -39.79 -5.43 -35.47
#